data_eb9d3f99829232dd67a0443b958af574
#
_entry.id   eb9d3f99829232dd67a0443b958af574
#
_cell.length_a   1.000
_cell.length_b   1.000
_cell.length_c   1.000
_cell.angle_alpha   90.00
_cell.angle_beta   90.00
_cell.angle_gamma   90.00
#
_symmetry.space_group_name_H-M   'P 1'
#
loop_
_entity.id
_entity.type
_entity.pdbx_description
1 polymer ?
#
loop_
_entity_poly.entity_id
_entity_poly.type
_entity_poly.pdbx_seq_one_letter_code
_entity_poly.pdbx_strand_id
1 'polypeptide(L)'
;MNEQWRKAIRHRNKLWKKFTHQRTDASYAEYKKQRNKCTSIRRKATKDHFKNKSETDNPRAFWEAYRPFMHSRSSKQANDITLIENDVVITDKKELAELSNNYFIHIVDDVQDIKEHDFGNEFSAHPSIRAIVEENRRKNAIHNFNFKYTNKTQVEKLLSNINARKACGHNTITPRLLKESASAISGPLAELMNESIKQCKYPSRWKMGQVTPLFKKNDELSKENYRPVTVLPALNNVFEKLLASQLDQFYSEILSDYISAYRRHYSCETSLMRLTEDWKRSLDNKQIVAVISMDLSKAFDTIPHGLLLAKLKAYGVNSRSCMLLKDYLHGRMQRVKVGDTRSDWQEVRRGVPQGSVLGPMFFNIFINDLFLHIKTVQLNMYADDGQLYTADTDPVSLERRISCEVSSANAWYEINGMIANPSKHQGMILGKTDHQFNFSVNDSMELFGVTIDKDLTFKQHVSSICKKVNNQFSVMTRFGKLMSTEAMLRLYKAFILPHFYYCSMVWHFSSKQDSDKLDLLNKRILRFIFKDFNSEYNNLLKKAGTANLKDKRLQNMILTIFKCLHFSDYPRYLKDMFRLRSSTYFLRGHNMLCLPKPLTTSYGLNSFSYLAATSWNSLPDHYRTISDFTSFRRLISTGNNNLLKRAGTANLSTS
;
A
#
# COMPACT_ATOMS: atom_id res chain seq x y z
N MET A 1 -4.54 -25.77 -28.61
CA MET A 1 -5.32 -26.16 -29.79
C MET A 1 -5.45 -27.67 -29.77
N ASN A 2 -6.68 -28.25 -29.69
CA ASN A 2 -6.90 -29.69 -29.65
C ASN A 2 -6.86 -30.31 -31.06
N GLU A 3 -6.76 -31.63 -31.12
CA GLU A 3 -6.61 -32.39 -32.38
C GLU A 3 -7.81 -32.21 -33.32
N GLN A 4 -9.03 -32.23 -32.77
CA GLN A 4 -10.26 -32.02 -33.54
C GLN A 4 -10.27 -30.66 -34.25
N TRP A 5 -9.81 -29.61 -33.62
CA TRP A 5 -9.72 -28.27 -34.22
C TRP A 5 -8.65 -28.23 -35.30
N ARG A 6 -7.49 -28.85 -35.10
CA ARG A 6 -6.46 -29.01 -36.16
C ARG A 6 -6.98 -29.70 -37.41
N LYS A 7 -7.68 -30.85 -37.23
CA LYS A 7 -8.33 -31.56 -38.35
C LYS A 7 -9.34 -30.72 -39.07
N ALA A 8 -10.21 -30.00 -38.35
CA ALA A 8 -11.22 -29.11 -38.92
C ALA A 8 -10.62 -27.97 -39.72
N ILE A 9 -9.52 -27.36 -39.28
CA ILE A 9 -8.79 -26.33 -39.99
C ILE A 9 -8.17 -26.83 -41.29
N ARG A 10 -7.53 -28.02 -41.24
CA ARG A 10 -6.96 -28.66 -42.45
C ARG A 10 -8.05 -28.87 -43.50
N HIS A 11 -9.20 -29.40 -43.11
CA HIS A 11 -10.34 -29.61 -43.97
C HIS A 11 -10.90 -28.30 -44.52
N ARG A 12 -11.07 -27.27 -43.70
CA ARG A 12 -11.49 -25.91 -44.16
C ARG A 12 -10.53 -25.37 -45.22
N ASN A 13 -9.22 -25.49 -44.99
CA ASN A 13 -8.22 -24.97 -45.93
C ASN A 13 -8.23 -25.76 -47.26
N LYS A 14 -8.53 -27.07 -47.22
CA LYS A 14 -8.71 -27.89 -48.44
C LYS A 14 -9.94 -27.43 -49.23
N LEU A 15 -11.06 -27.17 -48.59
CA LEU A 15 -12.28 -26.66 -49.23
C LEU A 15 -12.09 -25.24 -49.73
N TRP A 16 -11.30 -24.41 -49.08
CA TRP A 16 -10.94 -23.08 -49.56
C TRP A 16 -10.15 -23.17 -50.89
N LYS A 17 -9.15 -24.03 -50.96
CA LYS A 17 -8.39 -24.29 -52.19
C LYS A 17 -9.30 -24.80 -53.30
N LYS A 18 -10.28 -25.72 -53.03
CA LYS A 18 -11.28 -26.19 -53.99
C LYS A 18 -12.11 -25.00 -54.49
N PHE A 19 -12.62 -24.16 -53.61
CA PHE A 19 -13.41 -22.98 -54.00
C PHE A 19 -12.60 -21.99 -54.85
N THR A 20 -11.36 -21.71 -54.49
CA THR A 20 -10.50 -20.78 -55.24
C THR A 20 -10.21 -21.27 -56.67
N HIS A 21 -10.22 -22.61 -56.87
CA HIS A 21 -10.03 -23.20 -58.19
C HIS A 21 -11.31 -23.31 -59.00
N GLN A 22 -12.43 -23.72 -58.36
CA GLN A 22 -13.72 -23.93 -59.08
C GLN A 22 -14.61 -22.71 -59.18
N ARG A 23 -14.53 -21.79 -58.24
CA ARG A 23 -15.30 -20.55 -58.11
C ARG A 23 -16.82 -20.72 -58.29
N THR A 24 -17.40 -21.88 -57.88
CA THR A 24 -18.84 -22.16 -57.95
C THR A 24 -19.52 -21.90 -56.61
N ASP A 25 -20.82 -21.51 -56.65
CA ASP A 25 -21.62 -21.29 -55.44
C ASP A 25 -21.69 -22.54 -54.55
N ALA A 26 -21.75 -23.72 -55.15
CA ALA A 26 -21.73 -25.02 -54.42
C ALA A 26 -20.43 -25.17 -53.62
N SER A 27 -19.26 -24.95 -54.23
CA SER A 27 -17.97 -25.04 -53.57
C SER A 27 -17.79 -23.98 -52.48
N TYR A 28 -18.36 -22.79 -52.66
CA TYR A 28 -18.41 -21.75 -51.61
C TYR A 28 -19.31 -22.14 -50.44
N ALA A 29 -20.46 -22.75 -50.70
CA ALA A 29 -21.37 -23.22 -49.64
C ALA A 29 -20.72 -24.33 -48.80
N GLU A 30 -19.98 -25.27 -49.39
CA GLU A 30 -19.19 -26.29 -48.66
C GLU A 30 -18.14 -25.63 -47.76
N TYR A 31 -17.36 -24.70 -48.30
CA TYR A 31 -16.38 -23.93 -47.53
C TYR A 31 -17.02 -23.18 -46.34
N LYS A 32 -18.13 -22.43 -46.63
CA LYS A 32 -18.86 -21.67 -45.61
C LYS A 32 -19.36 -22.56 -44.46
N LYS A 33 -19.91 -23.74 -44.79
CA LYS A 33 -20.37 -24.74 -43.83
C LYS A 33 -19.20 -25.22 -42.92
N GLN A 34 -18.07 -25.55 -43.54
CA GLN A 34 -16.88 -26.02 -42.80
C GLN A 34 -16.23 -24.91 -42.01
N ARG A 35 -16.19 -23.64 -42.49
CA ARG A 35 -15.73 -22.46 -41.76
C ARG A 35 -16.54 -22.26 -40.47
N ASN A 36 -17.88 -22.37 -40.60
CA ASN A 36 -18.77 -22.26 -39.43
C ASN A 36 -18.56 -23.40 -38.45
N LYS A 37 -18.35 -24.65 -38.91
CA LYS A 37 -17.99 -25.80 -38.10
C LYS A 37 -16.66 -25.58 -37.37
N CYS A 38 -15.63 -25.07 -38.02
CA CYS A 38 -14.34 -24.71 -37.38
C CYS A 38 -14.54 -23.69 -36.27
N THR A 39 -15.38 -22.67 -36.49
CA THR A 39 -15.69 -21.66 -35.49
C THR A 39 -16.41 -22.26 -34.27
N SER A 40 -17.35 -23.17 -34.49
CA SER A 40 -18.04 -23.89 -33.40
C SER A 40 -17.09 -24.77 -32.61
N ILE A 41 -16.24 -25.56 -33.26
CA ILE A 41 -15.22 -26.40 -32.59
C ILE A 41 -14.24 -25.53 -31.79
N ARG A 42 -13.77 -24.42 -32.37
CA ARG A 42 -12.91 -23.45 -31.65
C ARG A 42 -13.57 -22.96 -30.37
N ARG A 43 -14.84 -22.48 -30.47
CA ARG A 43 -15.58 -21.97 -29.33
C ARG A 43 -15.76 -23.04 -28.24
N LYS A 44 -16.08 -24.28 -28.64
CA LYS A 44 -16.21 -25.39 -27.71
C LYS A 44 -14.88 -25.70 -27.03
N ALA A 45 -13.80 -25.88 -27.80
CA ALA A 45 -12.48 -26.20 -27.27
C ALA A 45 -11.93 -25.08 -26.32
N THR A 46 -12.20 -23.82 -26.67
CA THR A 46 -11.85 -22.68 -25.81
C THR A 46 -12.65 -22.71 -24.51
N LYS A 47 -13.96 -22.96 -24.60
CA LYS A 47 -14.84 -23.07 -23.43
C LYS A 47 -14.38 -24.20 -22.49
N ASP A 48 -14.12 -25.39 -23.04
CA ASP A 48 -13.70 -26.57 -22.28
C ASP A 48 -12.32 -26.32 -21.61
N HIS A 49 -11.38 -25.68 -22.32
CA HIS A 49 -10.08 -25.33 -21.76
C HIS A 49 -10.21 -24.39 -20.55
N PHE A 50 -10.99 -23.32 -20.67
CA PHE A 50 -11.17 -22.39 -19.57
C PHE A 50 -12.01 -22.98 -18.44
N LYS A 51 -13.00 -23.81 -18.75
CA LYS A 51 -13.80 -24.53 -17.76
C LYS A 51 -12.88 -25.43 -16.91
N ASN A 52 -12.06 -26.27 -17.55
CA ASN A 52 -11.13 -27.17 -16.85
C ASN A 52 -10.09 -26.38 -16.00
N LYS A 53 -9.64 -25.23 -16.49
CA LYS A 53 -8.73 -24.33 -15.75
C LYS A 53 -9.42 -23.61 -14.60
N SER A 54 -10.71 -23.32 -14.71
CA SER A 54 -11.48 -22.63 -13.66
C SER A 54 -11.95 -23.56 -12.54
N GLU A 55 -12.13 -24.85 -12.84
CA GLU A 55 -12.56 -25.88 -11.90
C GLU A 55 -11.36 -26.56 -11.17
N THR A 56 -10.13 -26.13 -11.46
CA THR A 56 -8.95 -26.66 -10.76
C THR A 56 -8.84 -26.08 -9.35
N ASP A 57 -8.52 -26.93 -8.38
CA ASP A 57 -8.19 -26.53 -7.01
C ASP A 57 -6.81 -25.85 -6.89
N ASN A 58 -6.08 -25.74 -8.00
CA ASN A 58 -4.81 -25.03 -8.06
C ASN A 58 -5.02 -23.54 -8.38
N PRO A 59 -4.94 -22.63 -7.39
CA PRO A 59 -5.12 -21.19 -7.61
C PRO A 59 -4.15 -20.62 -8.65
N ARG A 60 -2.92 -21.14 -8.72
CA ARG A 60 -1.91 -20.67 -9.67
C ARG A 60 -2.34 -20.94 -11.12
N ALA A 61 -2.78 -22.17 -11.40
CA ALA A 61 -3.25 -22.55 -12.75
C ALA A 61 -4.46 -21.71 -13.19
N PHE A 62 -5.35 -21.37 -12.24
CA PHE A 62 -6.46 -20.45 -12.47
C PHE A 62 -5.94 -19.06 -12.89
N TRP A 63 -5.06 -18.45 -12.10
CA TRP A 63 -4.56 -17.10 -12.36
C TRP A 63 -3.69 -17.02 -13.62
N GLU A 64 -2.85 -18.02 -13.90
CA GLU A 64 -2.05 -18.12 -15.12
C GLU A 64 -2.93 -18.17 -16.39
N ALA A 65 -4.08 -18.83 -16.32
CA ALA A 65 -5.00 -18.89 -17.45
C ALA A 65 -5.68 -17.54 -17.76
N TYR A 66 -5.93 -16.72 -16.73
CA TYR A 66 -6.67 -15.47 -16.88
C TYR A 66 -5.79 -14.21 -16.93
N ARG A 67 -4.56 -14.29 -16.41
CA ARG A 67 -3.59 -13.19 -16.41
C ARG A 67 -3.44 -12.46 -17.76
N PRO A 68 -3.32 -13.13 -18.91
CA PRO A 68 -3.15 -12.46 -20.21
C PRO A 68 -4.30 -11.55 -20.60
N PHE A 69 -5.47 -11.73 -20.00
CA PHE A 69 -6.68 -10.97 -20.32
C PHE A 69 -6.96 -9.83 -19.36
N MET A 70 -6.32 -9.85 -18.20
CA MET A 70 -6.58 -8.91 -17.10
C MET A 70 -5.61 -7.73 -17.09
N HIS A 71 -4.46 -7.88 -17.74
CA HIS A 71 -3.51 -6.78 -17.87
C HIS A 71 -3.85 -5.94 -19.11
N SER A 72 -3.90 -4.63 -18.95
CA SER A 72 -3.81 -3.69 -20.06
C SER A 72 -2.49 -3.94 -20.80
N ARG A 73 -2.40 -3.57 -22.06
CA ARG A 73 -1.25 -3.79 -22.97
C ARG A 73 0.12 -3.36 -22.44
N SER A 74 0.21 -2.73 -21.27
CA SER A 74 1.44 -2.16 -20.68
C SER A 74 2.26 -3.12 -19.83
N SER A 75 1.89 -4.38 -19.61
CA SER A 75 2.80 -5.32 -18.97
C SER A 75 3.70 -6.00 -20.00
N LYS A 76 4.57 -5.23 -20.66
CA LYS A 76 5.78 -5.82 -21.26
C LYS A 76 6.50 -6.59 -20.15
N GLN A 77 6.90 -7.84 -20.46
CA GLN A 77 7.73 -8.58 -19.51
C GLN A 77 9.00 -7.77 -19.26
N ALA A 78 9.55 -7.85 -18.06
CA ALA A 78 10.83 -7.18 -17.70
C ALA A 78 12.01 -7.55 -18.64
N ASN A 79 11.77 -8.40 -19.62
CA ASN A 79 12.74 -8.83 -20.63
C ASN A 79 12.83 -7.89 -21.85
N ASP A 80 11.90 -6.94 -22.00
CA ASP A 80 11.82 -6.08 -23.19
C ASP A 80 11.99 -4.60 -22.82
N ILE A 81 12.92 -4.31 -21.91
CA ILE A 81 13.30 -2.93 -21.58
C ILE A 81 14.07 -2.36 -22.78
N THR A 82 13.72 -1.16 -23.18
CA THR A 82 14.45 -0.34 -24.15
C THR A 82 14.64 1.02 -23.50
N LEU A 83 15.82 1.57 -23.54
CA LEU A 83 16.12 2.91 -23.01
C LEU A 83 16.68 3.80 -24.12
N ILE A 84 16.52 5.09 -23.96
CA ILE A 84 17.18 6.11 -24.79
C ILE A 84 18.16 6.86 -23.91
N GLU A 85 19.42 6.93 -24.36
CA GLU A 85 20.47 7.71 -23.72
C GLU A 85 21.18 8.53 -24.79
N ASN A 86 21.25 9.86 -24.64
CA ASN A 86 21.85 10.78 -25.61
C ASN A 86 21.32 10.56 -27.06
N ASP A 87 19.99 10.43 -27.20
CA ASP A 87 19.27 10.15 -28.46
C ASP A 87 19.62 8.79 -29.12
N VAL A 88 20.37 7.93 -28.44
CA VAL A 88 20.66 6.56 -28.91
C VAL A 88 19.74 5.56 -28.24
N VAL A 89 19.09 4.72 -29.05
CA VAL A 89 18.21 3.65 -28.58
C VAL A 89 19.05 2.45 -28.18
N ILE A 90 19.05 2.11 -26.89
CA ILE A 90 19.78 0.99 -26.31
C ILE A 90 18.83 -0.20 -26.14
N THR A 91 19.18 -1.33 -26.75
CA THR A 91 18.41 -2.59 -26.70
C THR A 91 19.26 -3.78 -26.24
N ASP A 92 20.59 -3.65 -26.27
CA ASP A 92 21.48 -4.68 -25.75
C ASP A 92 21.31 -4.84 -24.24
N LYS A 93 21.10 -6.08 -23.80
CA LYS A 93 20.76 -6.37 -22.40
C LYS A 93 21.93 -6.12 -21.42
N LYS A 94 23.18 -6.28 -21.88
CA LYS A 94 24.34 -6.01 -21.01
C LYS A 94 24.49 -4.52 -20.83
N GLU A 95 24.40 -3.77 -21.91
CA GLU A 95 24.46 -2.32 -21.90
C GLU A 95 23.32 -1.70 -21.07
N LEU A 96 22.08 -2.19 -21.24
CA LEU A 96 20.92 -1.79 -20.42
C LEU A 96 21.13 -2.06 -18.93
N ALA A 97 21.73 -3.21 -18.59
CA ALA A 97 22.01 -3.56 -17.21
C ALA A 97 23.09 -2.65 -16.60
N GLU A 98 24.16 -2.35 -17.34
CA GLU A 98 25.23 -1.44 -16.90
C GLU A 98 24.72 0.00 -16.78
N LEU A 99 24.00 0.51 -17.78
CA LEU A 99 23.41 1.84 -17.75
C LEU A 99 22.47 2.01 -16.54
N SER A 100 21.59 1.02 -16.33
CA SER A 100 20.67 1.07 -15.19
C SER A 100 21.41 0.99 -13.84
N ASN A 101 22.46 0.16 -13.73
CA ASN A 101 23.24 0.04 -12.51
C ASN A 101 23.99 1.33 -12.19
N ASN A 102 24.67 1.90 -13.18
CA ASN A 102 25.35 3.19 -13.05
C ASN A 102 24.36 4.28 -12.63
N TYR A 103 23.21 4.36 -13.28
CA TYR A 103 22.18 5.32 -12.91
C TYR A 103 21.72 5.15 -11.45
N PHE A 104 21.42 3.92 -10.98
CA PHE A 104 20.95 3.69 -9.61
C PHE A 104 22.02 3.92 -8.54
N ILE A 105 23.29 3.75 -8.85
CA ILE A 105 24.39 4.05 -7.93
C ILE A 105 24.63 5.56 -7.83
N HIS A 106 24.68 6.23 -8.98
CA HIS A 106 25.04 7.65 -9.08
C HIS A 106 23.86 8.62 -8.94
N ILE A 107 22.67 8.06 -8.65
CA ILE A 107 21.43 8.81 -8.50
C ILE A 107 21.48 9.88 -7.38
N VAL A 108 22.46 9.77 -6.51
CA VAL A 108 22.65 10.61 -5.33
C VAL A 108 23.93 11.45 -5.40
N ASP A 109 24.66 11.41 -6.51
CA ASP A 109 25.92 12.16 -6.64
C ASP A 109 25.70 13.68 -6.59
N ASP A 110 24.53 14.16 -7.04
CA ASP A 110 24.12 15.56 -6.95
C ASP A 110 23.70 15.98 -5.54
N VAL A 111 23.57 15.03 -4.61
CA VAL A 111 23.21 15.33 -3.21
C VAL A 111 24.47 15.61 -2.41
N GLN A 112 24.54 16.79 -1.82
CA GLN A 112 25.64 17.16 -0.95
C GLN A 112 25.92 16.08 0.10
N ASP A 113 27.15 15.63 0.19
CA ASP A 113 27.54 14.61 1.15
C ASP A 113 27.68 15.22 2.55
N ILE A 114 26.91 14.69 3.49
CA ILE A 114 26.95 15.15 4.88
C ILE A 114 28.07 14.42 5.60
N LYS A 115 29.16 15.12 5.87
CA LYS A 115 30.33 14.55 6.53
C LYS A 115 30.27 14.78 8.04
N GLU A 116 30.80 13.81 8.78
CA GLU A 116 30.81 13.89 10.24
C GLU A 116 31.59 15.10 10.76
N HIS A 117 32.71 15.45 10.11
CA HIS A 117 33.53 16.59 10.53
C HIS A 117 32.84 17.95 10.38
N ASP A 118 31.79 18.07 9.55
CA ASP A 118 31.02 19.30 9.38
C ASP A 118 30.18 19.63 10.62
N PHE A 119 29.85 18.60 11.43
CA PHE A 119 28.98 18.70 12.60
C PHE A 119 29.60 18.18 13.90
N GLY A 120 30.93 17.99 13.95
CA GLY A 120 31.64 17.46 15.10
C GLY A 120 31.55 15.93 15.22
N ASN A 121 32.21 15.39 16.27
CA ASN A 121 32.27 13.94 16.49
C ASN A 121 30.89 13.30 16.51
N GLU A 122 30.70 12.26 15.70
CA GLU A 122 29.45 11.51 15.59
C GLU A 122 28.21 12.40 15.35
N PHE A 123 28.34 13.47 14.57
CA PHE A 123 27.26 14.44 14.27
C PHE A 123 26.70 15.15 15.51
N SER A 124 27.47 15.31 16.59
CA SER A 124 26.97 15.87 17.87
C SER A 124 26.40 17.29 17.73
N ALA A 125 26.89 18.07 16.79
CA ALA A 125 26.39 19.42 16.50
C ALA A 125 25.23 19.45 15.48
N HIS A 126 24.89 18.32 14.86
CA HIS A 126 23.83 18.28 13.85
C HIS A 126 22.45 18.60 14.46
N PRO A 127 21.63 19.49 13.84
CA PRO A 127 20.35 19.93 14.41
C PRO A 127 19.41 18.76 14.76
N SER A 128 19.32 17.75 13.91
CA SER A 128 18.50 16.54 14.18
C SER A 128 18.95 15.81 15.45
N ILE A 129 20.27 15.65 15.64
CA ILE A 129 20.80 14.95 16.82
C ILE A 129 20.50 15.75 18.09
N ARG A 130 20.72 17.07 18.07
CA ARG A 130 20.39 17.96 19.19
C ARG A 130 18.91 17.88 19.54
N ALA A 131 18.02 17.95 18.52
CA ALA A 131 16.58 17.88 18.74
C ALA A 131 16.14 16.55 19.37
N ILE A 132 16.70 15.41 18.90
CA ILE A 132 16.41 14.08 19.48
C ILE A 132 16.87 13.99 20.93
N VAL A 133 18.10 14.45 21.23
CA VAL A 133 18.65 14.41 22.60
C VAL A 133 17.85 15.29 23.55
N GLU A 134 17.47 16.50 23.11
CA GLU A 134 16.65 17.41 23.87
C GLU A 134 15.25 16.85 24.16
N GLU A 135 14.62 16.23 23.15
CA GLU A 135 13.30 15.60 23.30
C GLU A 135 13.36 14.42 24.27
N ASN A 136 14.39 13.57 24.19
CA ASN A 136 14.59 12.48 25.14
C ASN A 136 14.76 13.01 26.56
N ARG A 137 15.52 14.10 26.74
CA ARG A 137 15.67 14.76 28.05
C ARG A 137 14.35 15.31 28.56
N ARG A 138 13.59 16.00 27.70
CA ARG A 138 12.28 16.57 28.04
C ARG A 138 11.27 15.52 28.48
N LYS A 139 11.30 14.34 27.85
CA LYS A 139 10.40 13.21 28.17
C LYS A 139 10.92 12.33 29.31
N ASN A 140 12.11 12.61 29.85
CA ASN A 140 12.82 11.68 30.75
C ASN A 140 12.90 10.25 30.18
N ALA A 141 13.02 10.12 28.87
CA ALA A 141 13.04 8.85 28.19
C ALA A 141 14.47 8.31 28.16
N ILE A 142 14.69 7.19 28.84
CA ILE A 142 15.97 6.45 28.81
C ILE A 142 15.73 5.20 27.99
N HIS A 143 15.93 5.33 26.68
CA HIS A 143 15.92 4.16 25.79
C HIS A 143 17.32 3.55 25.74
N ASN A 144 17.41 2.25 25.94
CA ASN A 144 18.66 1.50 25.81
C ASN A 144 18.40 0.18 25.08
N PHE A 145 18.57 0.22 23.77
CA PHE A 145 18.35 -0.96 22.92
C PHE A 145 19.65 -1.70 22.67
N ASN A 146 19.63 -3.02 22.85
CA ASN A 146 20.72 -3.93 22.51
C ASN A 146 20.19 -5.20 21.84
N PHE A 147 20.82 -5.62 20.74
CA PHE A 147 20.52 -6.91 20.11
C PHE A 147 20.88 -8.06 21.06
N LYS A 148 19.93 -8.98 21.19
CA LYS A 148 20.08 -10.20 22.00
C LYS A 148 20.41 -11.40 21.11
N TYR A 149 21.07 -12.39 21.68
CA TYR A 149 21.32 -13.65 21.03
C TYR A 149 20.01 -14.40 20.75
N THR A 150 20.00 -15.15 19.66
CA THR A 150 18.88 -16.00 19.25
C THR A 150 19.14 -17.45 19.64
N ASN A 151 18.15 -18.30 19.45
CA ASN A 151 18.25 -19.74 19.66
C ASN A 151 17.70 -20.54 18.48
N LYS A 152 17.98 -21.84 18.47
CA LYS A 152 17.53 -22.77 17.43
C LYS A 152 16.04 -22.65 17.15
N THR A 153 15.19 -22.62 18.17
CA THR A 153 13.72 -22.59 18.03
C THR A 153 13.22 -21.32 17.34
N GLN A 154 13.80 -20.16 17.66
CA GLN A 154 13.44 -18.91 16.99
C GLN A 154 13.84 -18.90 15.52
N VAL A 155 15.04 -19.39 15.20
CA VAL A 155 15.52 -19.47 13.82
C VAL A 155 14.70 -20.47 13.02
N GLU A 156 14.37 -21.65 13.60
CA GLU A 156 13.53 -22.65 12.97
C GLU A 156 12.13 -22.10 12.65
N LYS A 157 11.53 -21.34 13.57
CA LYS A 157 10.25 -20.66 13.33
C LYS A 157 10.34 -19.66 12.19
N LEU A 158 11.42 -18.87 12.09
CA LEU A 158 11.63 -17.94 10.99
C LEU A 158 11.77 -18.66 9.65
N LEU A 159 12.55 -19.72 9.59
CA LEU A 159 12.76 -20.55 8.39
C LEU A 159 11.45 -21.21 7.94
N SER A 160 10.72 -21.83 8.86
CA SER A 160 9.44 -22.52 8.57
C SER A 160 8.37 -21.56 8.02
N ASN A 161 8.42 -20.28 8.39
CA ASN A 161 7.50 -19.25 7.93
C ASN A 161 7.94 -18.53 6.64
N ILE A 162 9.04 -18.97 6.01
CA ILE A 162 9.45 -18.42 4.72
C ILE A 162 8.41 -18.75 3.64
N ASN A 163 8.08 -17.75 2.82
CA ASN A 163 7.32 -18.01 1.60
C ASN A 163 8.23 -18.67 0.56
N ALA A 164 8.06 -19.98 0.36
CA ALA A 164 8.86 -20.79 -0.55
C ALA A 164 8.83 -20.33 -2.03
N ARG A 165 7.89 -19.45 -2.40
CA ARG A 165 7.72 -18.95 -3.79
C ARG A 165 8.37 -17.59 -4.02
N LYS A 166 9.02 -16.98 -3.02
CA LYS A 166 9.75 -15.73 -3.21
C LYS A 166 10.96 -15.92 -4.12
N ALA A 167 11.36 -14.82 -4.78
CA ALA A 167 12.57 -14.78 -5.59
C ALA A 167 13.81 -15.14 -4.76
N CYS A 168 14.74 -15.81 -5.38
CA CYS A 168 16.08 -16.08 -4.87
C CYS A 168 17.00 -14.95 -5.31
N GLY A 169 17.86 -14.45 -4.42
CA GLY A 169 18.89 -13.46 -4.74
C GLY A 169 19.95 -14.01 -5.70
N HIS A 170 21.16 -13.44 -5.65
CA HIS A 170 22.26 -13.82 -6.53
C HIS A 170 22.78 -15.26 -6.30
N ASN A 171 22.54 -15.83 -5.14
CA ASN A 171 22.95 -17.19 -4.78
C ASN A 171 21.86 -18.22 -5.16
N THR A 172 22.24 -19.50 -5.22
CA THR A 172 21.36 -20.60 -5.59
C THR A 172 20.52 -21.15 -4.42
N ILE A 173 20.66 -20.59 -3.21
CA ILE A 173 19.95 -21.02 -2.02
C ILE A 173 18.52 -20.48 -2.08
N THR A 174 17.59 -21.35 -2.44
CA THR A 174 16.19 -20.96 -2.62
C THR A 174 15.44 -20.85 -1.28
N PRO A 175 14.43 -19.98 -1.15
CA PRO A 175 13.56 -19.93 0.02
C PRO A 175 12.88 -21.28 0.32
N ARG A 176 12.58 -22.08 -0.70
CA ARG A 176 12.01 -23.42 -0.56
C ARG A 176 12.99 -24.37 0.14
N LEU A 177 14.24 -24.42 -0.30
CA LEU A 177 15.28 -25.24 0.31
C LEU A 177 15.44 -24.90 1.79
N LEU A 178 15.54 -23.60 2.13
CA LEU A 178 15.66 -23.15 3.52
C LEU A 178 14.46 -23.56 4.38
N LYS A 179 13.25 -23.53 3.81
CA LYS A 179 12.04 -23.92 4.52
C LYS A 179 12.01 -25.43 4.78
N GLU A 180 12.35 -26.24 3.77
CA GLU A 180 12.34 -27.70 3.87
C GLU A 180 13.46 -28.23 4.78
N SER A 181 14.61 -27.55 4.86
CA SER A 181 15.73 -27.91 5.73
C SER A 181 15.71 -27.23 7.11
N ALA A 182 14.65 -26.52 7.47
CA ALA A 182 14.60 -25.65 8.64
C ALA A 182 15.06 -26.31 9.94
N SER A 183 14.60 -27.53 10.25
CA SER A 183 14.97 -28.26 11.47
C SER A 183 16.46 -28.63 11.53
N ALA A 184 17.05 -28.95 10.37
CA ALA A 184 18.44 -29.37 10.28
C ALA A 184 19.42 -28.21 10.38
N ILE A 185 19.10 -27.05 9.75
CA ILE A 185 20.03 -25.91 9.66
C ILE A 185 19.84 -24.86 10.74
N SER A 186 18.75 -24.89 11.51
CA SER A 186 18.41 -23.84 12.49
C SER A 186 19.43 -23.71 13.61
N GLY A 187 20.07 -24.80 14.08
CA GLY A 187 21.14 -24.77 15.08
C GLY A 187 22.38 -24.03 14.57
N PRO A 188 23.08 -24.56 13.56
CA PRO A 188 24.24 -23.88 12.97
C PRO A 188 23.99 -22.46 12.53
N LEU A 189 22.77 -22.16 12.00
CA LEU A 189 22.43 -20.81 11.59
C LEU A 189 22.23 -19.87 12.79
N ALA A 190 21.68 -20.36 13.90
CA ALA A 190 21.59 -19.57 15.14
C ALA A 190 22.96 -19.21 15.70
N GLU A 191 23.91 -20.15 15.68
CA GLU A 191 25.30 -19.93 16.07
C GLU A 191 25.96 -18.86 15.19
N LEU A 192 25.83 -18.98 13.87
CA LEU A 192 26.35 -17.97 12.91
C LEU A 192 25.76 -16.57 13.16
N MET A 193 24.44 -16.48 13.40
CA MET A 193 23.78 -15.20 13.69
C MET A 193 24.24 -14.63 15.02
N ASN A 194 24.42 -15.46 16.03
CA ASN A 194 24.92 -15.05 17.34
C ASN A 194 26.38 -14.57 17.27
N GLU A 195 27.21 -15.24 16.48
CA GLU A 195 28.59 -14.81 16.27
C GLU A 195 28.63 -13.47 15.52
N SER A 196 27.73 -13.27 14.53
CA SER A 196 27.55 -11.98 13.86
C SER A 196 27.18 -10.85 14.84
N ILE A 197 26.26 -11.11 15.78
CA ILE A 197 25.86 -10.15 16.83
C ILE A 197 27.03 -9.89 17.78
N LYS A 198 27.75 -10.93 18.19
CA LYS A 198 28.87 -10.86 19.12
C LYS A 198 30.06 -10.08 18.55
N GLN A 199 30.43 -10.35 17.29
CA GLN A 199 31.54 -9.69 16.60
C GLN A 199 31.13 -8.34 15.97
N CYS A 200 29.85 -7.97 15.98
CA CYS A 200 29.32 -6.82 15.28
C CYS A 200 29.66 -6.83 13.77
N LYS A 201 29.67 -8.03 13.15
CA LYS A 201 29.99 -8.26 11.75
C LYS A 201 28.82 -8.92 11.02
N TYR A 202 28.35 -8.28 9.95
CA TYR A 202 27.28 -8.83 9.12
C TYR A 202 27.88 -9.67 7.97
N PRO A 203 27.36 -10.87 7.67
CA PRO A 203 27.94 -11.72 6.63
C PRO A 203 28.00 -11.04 5.26
N SER A 204 29.18 -10.89 4.69
CA SER A 204 29.42 -10.10 3.46
C SER A 204 28.61 -10.62 2.26
N ARG A 205 28.49 -11.94 2.10
CA ARG A 205 27.68 -12.56 1.03
C ARG A 205 26.20 -12.23 1.14
N TRP A 206 25.70 -11.87 2.32
CA TRP A 206 24.31 -11.48 2.51
C TRP A 206 24.04 -10.02 2.15
N LYS A 207 25.08 -9.19 2.06
CA LYS A 207 25.01 -7.78 1.65
C LYS A 207 24.87 -7.58 0.14
N MET A 208 24.99 -8.64 -0.67
CA MET A 208 24.97 -8.57 -2.13
C MET A 208 23.54 -8.60 -2.66
N GLY A 209 23.09 -7.52 -3.29
CA GLY A 209 21.74 -7.35 -3.83
C GLY A 209 21.69 -7.45 -5.36
N GLN A 210 20.71 -8.19 -5.89
CA GLN A 210 20.41 -8.20 -7.32
C GLN A 210 19.21 -7.31 -7.59
N VAL A 211 19.42 -6.22 -8.32
CA VAL A 211 18.39 -5.22 -8.64
C VAL A 211 17.67 -5.61 -9.93
N THR A 212 16.36 -5.47 -9.94
CA THR A 212 15.53 -5.55 -11.14
C THR A 212 14.89 -4.19 -11.37
N PRO A 213 15.13 -3.52 -12.52
CA PRO A 213 14.47 -2.28 -12.87
C PRO A 213 12.97 -2.52 -13.04
N LEU A 214 12.15 -1.78 -12.31
CA LEU A 214 10.69 -1.86 -12.40
C LEU A 214 10.13 -0.53 -12.88
N PHE A 215 9.51 -0.53 -14.06
CA PHE A 215 8.86 0.67 -14.60
C PHE A 215 7.77 1.20 -13.65
N LYS A 216 7.78 2.50 -13.38
CA LYS A 216 6.84 3.17 -12.46
C LYS A 216 5.69 3.84 -13.22
N LYS A 217 6.00 4.82 -14.04
CA LYS A 217 5.03 5.65 -14.79
C LYS A 217 5.77 6.55 -15.78
N ASN A 218 5.04 7.27 -16.60
CA ASN A 218 5.50 8.22 -17.62
C ASN A 218 6.14 7.52 -18.82
N ASP A 219 7.31 7.94 -19.27
CA ASP A 219 7.99 7.40 -20.44
C ASP A 219 8.80 6.14 -20.09
N GLU A 220 8.50 5.03 -20.78
CA GLU A 220 9.19 3.74 -20.62
C GLU A 220 10.63 3.77 -21.16
N LEU A 221 10.97 4.75 -21.98
CA LEU A 221 12.28 4.88 -22.58
C LEU A 221 13.30 5.62 -21.70
N SER A 222 12.83 6.29 -20.65
CA SER A 222 13.68 7.01 -19.70
C SER A 222 14.04 6.16 -18.48
N LYS A 223 15.34 6.02 -18.18
CA LYS A 223 15.87 5.29 -17.01
C LYS A 223 15.36 5.85 -15.68
N GLU A 224 15.02 7.13 -15.61
CA GLU A 224 14.53 7.84 -14.42
C GLU A 224 13.17 7.36 -13.95
N ASN A 225 12.39 6.76 -14.85
CA ASN A 225 11.08 6.23 -14.59
C ASN A 225 11.07 4.78 -14.08
N TYR A 226 12.27 4.23 -13.78
CA TYR A 226 12.42 2.90 -13.21
C TYR A 226 12.82 2.96 -11.73
N ARG A 227 12.27 2.02 -10.93
CA ARG A 227 12.63 1.81 -9.52
C ARG A 227 13.59 0.65 -9.37
N PRO A 228 14.65 0.75 -8.52
CA PRO A 228 15.57 -0.35 -8.25
C PRO A 228 15.00 -1.31 -7.21
N VAL A 229 14.26 -2.33 -7.64
CA VAL A 229 13.76 -3.36 -6.70
C VAL A 229 14.86 -4.38 -6.44
N THR A 230 15.39 -4.39 -5.22
CA THR A 230 16.51 -5.24 -4.81
C THR A 230 16.01 -6.59 -4.28
N VAL A 231 16.51 -7.67 -4.85
CA VAL A 231 16.33 -9.04 -4.37
C VAL A 231 17.58 -9.46 -3.60
N LEU A 232 17.45 -9.54 -2.29
CA LEU A 232 18.51 -9.97 -1.38
C LEU A 232 18.52 -11.49 -1.19
N PRO A 233 19.63 -12.10 -0.76
CA PRO A 233 19.70 -13.52 -0.42
C PRO A 233 18.63 -13.90 0.61
N ALA A 234 18.07 -15.10 0.50
CA ALA A 234 17.00 -15.54 1.38
C ALA A 234 17.44 -15.61 2.87
N LEU A 235 18.69 -15.97 3.14
CA LEU A 235 19.28 -15.95 4.48
C LEU A 235 19.40 -14.55 5.05
N ASN A 236 19.71 -13.55 4.21
CA ASN A 236 19.68 -12.14 4.62
C ASN A 236 18.29 -11.77 5.16
N ASN A 237 17.23 -12.11 4.42
CA ASN A 237 15.86 -11.81 4.85
C ASN A 237 15.50 -12.49 6.19
N VAL A 238 16.06 -13.67 6.49
CA VAL A 238 15.85 -14.35 7.78
C VAL A 238 16.52 -13.58 8.91
N PHE A 239 17.79 -13.17 8.70
CA PHE A 239 18.54 -12.42 9.73
C PHE A 239 17.96 -11.02 9.93
N GLU A 240 17.60 -10.31 8.84
CA GLU A 240 16.89 -9.04 8.95
C GLU A 240 15.58 -9.15 9.72
N LYS A 241 14.80 -10.21 9.53
CA LYS A 241 13.56 -10.45 10.29
C LYS A 241 13.84 -10.69 11.77
N LEU A 242 14.91 -11.40 12.10
CA LEU A 242 15.33 -11.59 13.47
C LEU A 242 15.65 -10.24 14.14
N LEU A 243 16.49 -9.42 13.49
CA LEU A 243 16.87 -8.10 13.98
C LEU A 243 15.66 -7.16 14.04
N ALA A 244 14.81 -7.13 13.00
CA ALA A 244 13.59 -6.34 12.97
C ALA A 244 12.62 -6.71 14.09
N SER A 245 12.45 -8.01 14.39
CA SER A 245 11.58 -8.46 15.48
C SER A 245 12.05 -8.01 16.87
N GLN A 246 13.35 -7.84 17.04
CA GLN A 246 13.92 -7.31 18.28
C GLN A 246 13.80 -5.78 18.37
N LEU A 247 13.89 -5.10 17.23
CA LEU A 247 13.70 -3.64 17.13
C LEU A 247 12.25 -3.20 17.27
N ASP A 248 11.27 -4.06 17.07
CA ASP A 248 9.85 -3.70 16.89
C ASP A 248 9.28 -2.92 18.10
N GLN A 249 9.55 -3.36 19.31
CA GLN A 249 9.11 -2.65 20.52
C GLN A 249 9.78 -1.28 20.63
N PHE A 250 11.12 -1.24 20.57
CA PHE A 250 11.89 0.00 20.60
C PHE A 250 11.45 0.98 19.51
N TYR A 251 11.28 0.48 18.28
CA TYR A 251 10.77 1.23 17.15
C TYR A 251 9.39 1.85 17.42
N SER A 252 8.49 1.08 18.04
CA SER A 252 7.16 1.57 18.38
C SER A 252 7.16 2.65 19.46
N GLU A 253 8.13 2.61 20.38
CA GLU A 253 8.27 3.58 21.47
C GLU A 253 8.83 4.94 21.03
N ILE A 254 9.75 4.96 20.05
CA ILE A 254 10.42 6.18 19.60
C ILE A 254 9.69 6.92 18.49
N LEU A 255 8.89 6.21 17.67
CA LEU A 255 8.25 6.83 16.51
C LEU A 255 7.09 7.74 16.88
N SER A 256 6.98 8.85 16.15
CA SER A 256 5.76 9.65 16.12
C SER A 256 4.56 8.81 15.73
N ASP A 257 3.43 9.00 16.41
CA ASP A 257 2.16 8.36 16.06
C ASP A 257 1.67 8.71 14.64
N TYR A 258 2.21 9.77 14.06
CA TYR A 258 1.82 10.32 12.77
C TYR A 258 2.66 9.79 11.59
N ILE A 259 3.57 8.85 11.85
CA ILE A 259 4.21 8.04 10.82
C ILE A 259 3.39 6.76 10.65
N SER A 260 2.78 6.57 9.49
CA SER A 260 1.82 5.49 9.29
C SER A 260 2.33 4.31 8.45
N ALA A 261 3.26 4.52 7.52
CA ALA A 261 3.76 3.44 6.69
C ALA A 261 4.62 2.43 7.47
N TYR A 262 4.60 1.17 7.05
CA TYR A 262 5.44 0.08 7.57
C TYR A 262 5.25 -0.21 9.07
N ARG A 263 4.10 0.14 9.62
CA ARG A 263 3.73 -0.13 11.01
C ARG A 263 2.52 -1.06 11.08
N ARG A 264 2.50 -1.91 12.11
CA ARG A 264 1.38 -2.81 12.35
C ARG A 264 0.12 -2.01 12.66
N HIS A 265 -1.01 -2.42 12.11
CA HIS A 265 -2.33 -1.77 12.24
C HIS A 265 -2.47 -0.36 11.65
N TYR A 266 -1.39 0.24 11.14
CA TYR A 266 -1.45 1.48 10.37
C TYR A 266 -1.65 1.16 8.88
N SER A 267 -2.33 2.05 8.16
CA SER A 267 -2.65 1.88 6.74
C SER A 267 -2.94 3.23 6.08
N CYS A 268 -3.00 3.25 4.74
CA CYS A 268 -3.50 4.42 4.00
C CYS A 268 -4.88 4.86 4.51
N GLU A 269 -5.78 3.92 4.79
CA GLU A 269 -7.13 4.22 5.28
C GLU A 269 -7.11 4.88 6.66
N THR A 270 -6.32 4.36 7.61
CA THR A 270 -6.21 4.95 8.96
C THR A 270 -5.58 6.34 8.93
N SER A 271 -4.57 6.56 8.08
CA SER A 271 -3.94 7.87 7.89
C SER A 271 -4.92 8.89 7.28
N LEU A 272 -5.62 8.50 6.20
CA LEU A 272 -6.64 9.35 5.58
C LEU A 272 -7.83 9.64 6.49
N MET A 273 -8.27 8.67 7.30
CA MET A 273 -9.31 8.87 8.30
C MET A 273 -8.93 9.97 9.29
N ARG A 274 -7.68 9.96 9.78
CA ARG A 274 -7.19 11.03 10.64
C ARG A 274 -7.22 12.38 9.92
N LEU A 275 -6.60 12.48 8.74
CA LEU A 275 -6.52 13.73 7.99
C LEU A 275 -7.93 14.31 7.74
N THR A 276 -8.82 13.51 7.19
CA THR A 276 -10.18 13.96 6.87
C THR A 276 -11.00 14.30 8.11
N GLU A 277 -10.77 13.62 9.22
CA GLU A 277 -11.44 13.90 10.48
C GLU A 277 -10.97 15.22 11.10
N ASP A 278 -9.64 15.47 11.12
CA ASP A 278 -9.08 16.73 11.60
C ASP A 278 -9.56 17.93 10.74
N TRP A 279 -9.60 17.75 9.41
CA TRP A 279 -10.10 18.79 8.50
C TRP A 279 -11.60 19.04 8.71
N LYS A 280 -12.42 17.99 8.81
CA LYS A 280 -13.85 18.15 9.08
C LYS A 280 -14.14 18.81 10.41
N ARG A 281 -13.36 18.48 11.45
CA ARG A 281 -13.48 19.12 12.77
C ARG A 281 -13.18 20.63 12.70
N SER A 282 -12.15 21.02 11.94
CA SER A 282 -11.82 22.43 11.74
C SER A 282 -12.91 23.16 10.94
N LEU A 283 -13.41 22.55 9.86
CA LEU A 283 -14.51 23.10 9.07
C LEU A 283 -15.83 23.18 9.85
N ASP A 284 -16.11 22.23 10.75
CA ASP A 284 -17.25 22.24 11.66
C ASP A 284 -17.17 23.45 12.60
N ASN A 285 -15.96 23.83 13.02
CA ASN A 285 -15.67 25.05 13.79
C ASN A 285 -15.55 26.31 12.94
N LYS A 286 -15.97 26.31 11.68
CA LYS A 286 -15.94 27.45 10.74
C LYS A 286 -14.53 27.97 10.45
N GLN A 287 -13.51 27.14 10.60
CA GLN A 287 -12.14 27.45 10.23
C GLN A 287 -11.87 27.08 8.77
N ILE A 288 -10.91 27.74 8.16
CA ILE A 288 -10.33 27.39 6.86
C ILE A 288 -9.15 26.44 7.11
N VAL A 289 -8.98 25.44 6.26
CA VAL A 289 -7.88 24.48 6.37
C VAL A 289 -6.97 24.60 5.16
N ALA A 290 -5.67 24.82 5.39
CA ALA A 290 -4.66 24.70 4.35
C ALA A 290 -3.94 23.36 4.47
N VAL A 291 -3.77 22.69 3.33
CA VAL A 291 -3.06 21.40 3.21
C VAL A 291 -2.00 21.54 2.14
N ILE A 292 -0.77 21.15 2.43
CA ILE A 292 0.33 21.05 1.45
C ILE A 292 0.87 19.63 1.47
N SER A 293 0.78 18.96 0.33
CA SER A 293 1.42 17.66 0.10
C SER A 293 2.83 17.87 -0.44
N MET A 294 3.81 17.25 0.23
CA MET A 294 5.22 17.32 -0.14
C MET A 294 5.67 15.99 -0.75
N ASP A 295 6.40 16.05 -1.85
CA ASP A 295 6.96 14.88 -2.55
C ASP A 295 8.47 14.83 -2.32
N LEU A 296 8.98 13.66 -1.94
CA LEU A 296 10.41 13.38 -1.84
C LEU A 296 10.87 12.57 -3.04
N SER A 297 11.98 12.97 -3.62
CA SER A 297 12.60 12.22 -4.70
C SER A 297 13.54 11.17 -4.13
N LYS A 298 13.32 9.88 -4.50
CA LYS A 298 14.25 8.78 -4.21
C LYS A 298 14.62 8.62 -2.73
N ALA A 299 13.66 8.86 -1.85
CA ALA A 299 13.84 8.98 -0.41
C ALA A 299 14.59 7.80 0.26
N PHE A 300 14.41 6.57 -0.24
CA PHE A 300 15.14 5.40 0.26
C PHE A 300 16.60 5.34 -0.18
N ASP A 301 16.91 5.93 -1.33
CA ASP A 301 18.24 5.85 -1.95
C ASP A 301 19.18 6.99 -1.46
N THR A 302 18.61 8.05 -0.87
CA THR A 302 19.34 9.24 -0.43
C THR A 302 19.87 9.19 1.00
N ILE A 303 19.40 8.30 1.86
CA ILE A 303 19.71 8.25 3.31
C ILE A 303 21.23 8.16 3.56
N PRO A 304 21.86 9.16 4.23
CA PRO A 304 23.28 9.10 4.60
C PRO A 304 23.47 8.10 5.76
N HIS A 305 24.33 7.08 5.56
CA HIS A 305 24.53 6.01 6.54
C HIS A 305 25.07 6.54 7.88
N GLY A 306 26.05 7.47 7.84
CA GLY A 306 26.63 8.07 9.05
C GLY A 306 25.59 8.77 9.91
N LEU A 307 24.77 9.63 9.31
CA LEU A 307 23.72 10.37 10.02
C LEU A 307 22.60 9.44 10.53
N LEU A 308 22.22 8.41 9.74
CA LEU A 308 21.26 7.39 10.22
C LEU A 308 21.76 6.69 11.49
N LEU A 309 23.04 6.30 11.54
CA LEU A 309 23.64 5.65 12.71
C LEU A 309 23.71 6.60 13.90
N ALA A 310 24.02 7.88 13.67
CA ALA A 310 24.01 8.90 14.70
C ALA A 310 22.59 9.10 15.28
N LYS A 311 21.56 9.16 14.44
CA LYS A 311 20.15 9.22 14.89
C LYS A 311 19.76 7.98 15.69
N LEU A 312 20.11 6.78 15.24
CA LEU A 312 19.86 5.54 15.99
C LEU A 312 20.51 5.57 17.38
N LYS A 313 21.76 6.04 17.46
CA LYS A 313 22.47 6.22 18.74
C LYS A 313 21.80 7.26 19.63
N ALA A 314 21.40 8.39 19.07
CA ALA A 314 20.68 9.45 19.78
C ALA A 314 19.30 9.00 20.31
N TYR A 315 18.61 8.13 19.59
CA TYR A 315 17.37 7.49 20.08
C TYR A 315 17.61 6.43 21.17
N GLY A 316 18.85 5.95 21.38
CA GLY A 316 19.18 5.03 22.45
C GLY A 316 19.58 3.62 21.99
N VAL A 317 19.94 3.42 20.73
CA VAL A 317 20.60 2.18 20.29
C VAL A 317 22.03 2.18 20.80
N ASN A 318 22.44 1.14 21.54
CA ASN A 318 23.78 1.08 22.14
C ASN A 318 24.88 0.94 21.08
N SER A 319 26.12 1.26 21.47
CA SER A 319 27.26 1.30 20.55
C SER A 319 27.53 -0.03 19.84
N ARG A 320 27.37 -1.18 20.52
CA ARG A 320 27.58 -2.50 19.91
C ARG A 320 26.54 -2.80 18.84
N SER A 321 25.28 -2.51 19.13
CA SER A 321 24.20 -2.68 18.15
C SER A 321 24.36 -1.71 16.96
N CYS A 322 24.79 -0.47 17.22
CA CYS A 322 25.14 0.48 16.15
C CYS A 322 26.33 -0.03 15.29
N MET A 323 27.34 -0.68 15.87
CA MET A 323 28.44 -1.27 15.10
C MET A 323 27.96 -2.39 14.17
N LEU A 324 27.05 -3.27 14.62
CA LEU A 324 26.44 -4.29 13.75
C LEU A 324 25.64 -3.66 12.60
N LEU A 325 24.85 -2.63 12.90
CA LEU A 325 24.06 -1.90 11.89
C LEU A 325 24.96 -1.10 10.94
N LYS A 326 26.08 -0.56 11.42
CA LYS A 326 27.11 0.07 10.59
C LYS A 326 27.67 -0.94 9.61
N ASP A 327 28.07 -2.12 10.05
CA ASP A 327 28.60 -3.16 9.18
C ASP A 327 27.53 -3.71 8.21
N TYR A 328 26.26 -3.76 8.63
CA TYR A 328 25.12 -4.09 7.73
C TYR A 328 24.98 -3.10 6.58
N LEU A 329 25.14 -1.79 6.82
CA LEU A 329 24.99 -0.73 5.81
C LEU A 329 26.21 -0.58 4.90
N HIS A 330 27.42 -0.78 5.39
CA HIS A 330 28.66 -0.58 4.65
C HIS A 330 29.11 -1.81 3.85
N GLY A 331 29.81 -1.57 2.75
CA GLY A 331 30.33 -2.64 1.88
C GLY A 331 29.20 -3.45 1.23
N ARG A 332 28.07 -2.85 0.99
CA ARG A 332 26.98 -3.45 0.24
C ARG A 332 27.28 -3.37 -1.24
N MET A 333 27.01 -4.46 -1.95
CA MET A 333 27.21 -4.54 -3.39
C MET A 333 25.88 -4.75 -4.10
N GLN A 334 25.69 -4.08 -5.22
CA GLN A 334 24.56 -4.34 -6.09
C GLN A 334 24.97 -4.58 -7.54
N ARG A 335 24.15 -5.31 -8.26
CA ARG A 335 24.16 -5.43 -9.71
C ARG A 335 22.75 -5.46 -10.27
N VAL A 336 22.57 -4.96 -11.48
CA VAL A 336 21.26 -4.98 -12.16
C VAL A 336 21.13 -6.23 -13.03
N LYS A 337 19.92 -6.80 -13.06
CA LYS A 337 19.55 -7.92 -13.94
C LYS A 337 18.47 -7.48 -14.93
N VAL A 338 18.75 -7.62 -16.23
CA VAL A 338 17.81 -7.43 -17.33
C VAL A 338 17.70 -8.75 -18.11
N GLY A 339 16.54 -9.38 -18.07
CA GLY A 339 16.40 -10.75 -18.59
C GLY A 339 17.30 -11.74 -17.87
N ASP A 340 18.21 -12.41 -18.60
CA ASP A 340 19.20 -13.32 -18.02
C ASP A 340 20.60 -12.69 -17.90
N THR A 341 20.76 -11.47 -18.41
CA THR A 341 22.03 -10.72 -18.39
C THR A 341 22.15 -9.90 -17.11
N ARG A 342 23.36 -9.67 -16.65
CA ARG A 342 23.67 -8.96 -15.40
C ARG A 342 24.76 -7.94 -15.65
N SER A 343 24.68 -6.79 -14.96
CA SER A 343 25.78 -5.82 -14.86
C SER A 343 26.89 -6.34 -13.95
N ASP A 344 27.97 -5.61 -13.89
CA ASP A 344 29.02 -5.83 -12.92
C ASP A 344 28.58 -5.37 -11.52
N TRP A 345 29.29 -5.84 -10.48
CA TRP A 345 29.02 -5.47 -9.11
C TRP A 345 29.58 -4.07 -8.80
N GLN A 346 28.75 -3.22 -8.19
CA GLN A 346 29.15 -1.89 -7.73
C GLN A 346 28.77 -1.69 -6.27
N GLU A 347 29.54 -0.89 -5.55
CA GLU A 347 29.31 -0.59 -4.15
C GLU A 347 28.20 0.45 -3.95
N VAL A 348 27.29 0.19 -3.01
CA VAL A 348 26.22 1.10 -2.60
C VAL A 348 26.67 1.86 -1.35
N ARG A 349 26.89 3.17 -1.47
CA ARG A 349 27.45 4.02 -0.41
C ARG A 349 26.41 4.76 0.41
N ARG A 350 25.20 4.94 -0.11
CA ARG A 350 24.07 5.65 0.52
C ARG A 350 22.78 4.85 0.36
N GLY A 351 21.76 5.24 1.11
CA GLY A 351 20.45 4.64 1.02
C GLY A 351 20.32 3.29 1.68
N VAL A 352 19.12 2.77 1.64
CA VAL A 352 18.75 1.44 2.14
C VAL A 352 18.12 0.61 1.03
N PRO A 353 18.40 -0.71 0.94
CA PRO A 353 17.93 -1.51 -0.19
C PRO A 353 16.39 -1.53 -0.27
N GLN A 354 15.84 -1.12 -1.41
CA GLN A 354 14.40 -1.21 -1.68
C GLN A 354 14.00 -2.69 -1.88
N GLY A 355 13.58 -3.33 -0.79
CA GLY A 355 13.25 -4.76 -0.72
C GLY A 355 13.84 -5.48 0.50
N SER A 356 14.65 -4.79 1.31
CA SER A 356 15.09 -5.26 2.63
C SER A 356 13.95 -5.18 3.66
N VAL A 357 14.10 -5.89 4.77
CA VAL A 357 13.17 -5.84 5.89
C VAL A 357 13.46 -4.64 6.81
N LEU A 358 14.75 -4.31 6.99
CA LEU A 358 15.18 -3.20 7.85
C LEU A 358 15.06 -1.83 7.17
N GLY A 359 15.12 -1.76 5.83
CA GLY A 359 15.09 -0.51 5.09
C GLY A 359 13.91 0.39 5.44
N PRO A 360 12.67 -0.09 5.43
CA PRO A 360 11.50 0.69 5.83
C PRO A 360 11.55 1.19 7.27
N MET A 361 12.09 0.40 8.20
CA MET A 361 12.26 0.81 9.60
C MET A 361 13.29 1.93 9.72
N PHE A 362 14.41 1.81 9.03
CA PHE A 362 15.45 2.84 9.01
C PHE A 362 14.98 4.14 8.38
N PHE A 363 14.19 4.07 7.32
CA PHE A 363 13.57 5.25 6.74
C PHE A 363 12.67 5.97 7.75
N ASN A 364 11.78 5.25 8.42
CA ASN A 364 10.89 5.85 9.42
C ASN A 364 11.66 6.42 10.62
N ILE A 365 12.72 5.76 11.09
CA ILE A 365 13.58 6.29 12.14
C ILE A 365 14.30 7.56 11.68
N PHE A 366 14.78 7.56 10.42
CA PHE A 366 15.49 8.68 9.85
C PHE A 366 14.64 9.95 9.74
N ILE A 367 13.38 9.80 9.29
CA ILE A 367 12.44 10.92 9.11
C ILE A 367 11.77 11.38 10.42
N ASN A 368 11.87 10.59 11.49
CA ASN A 368 11.08 10.79 12.70
C ASN A 368 11.34 12.13 13.41
N ASP A 369 12.56 12.64 13.38
CA ASP A 369 12.88 13.92 13.99
C ASP A 369 12.38 15.14 13.21
N LEU A 370 11.90 14.98 11.99
CA LEU A 370 11.19 16.06 11.28
C LEU A 370 10.00 16.58 12.11
N PHE A 371 9.33 15.68 12.85
CA PHE A 371 8.24 16.06 13.76
C PHE A 371 8.68 16.95 14.94
N LEU A 372 9.97 17.00 15.26
CA LEU A 372 10.53 17.87 16.27
C LEU A 372 10.83 19.27 15.73
N HIS A 373 10.94 19.41 14.41
CA HIS A 373 11.21 20.69 13.74
C HIS A 373 9.93 21.40 13.32
N ILE A 374 8.87 20.67 13.00
CA ILE A 374 7.56 21.21 12.67
C ILE A 374 6.79 21.46 13.97
N LYS A 375 6.42 22.75 14.25
CA LYS A 375 5.89 23.15 15.56
C LYS A 375 4.48 23.73 15.52
N THR A 376 4.14 24.48 14.46
CA THR A 376 2.91 25.29 14.42
C THR A 376 1.81 24.69 13.56
N VAL A 377 2.12 23.64 12.81
CA VAL A 377 1.18 22.93 11.95
C VAL A 377 1.22 21.42 12.25
N GLN A 378 0.24 20.70 11.75
CA GLN A 378 0.22 19.24 11.84
C GLN A 378 0.99 18.65 10.68
N LEU A 379 1.76 17.60 10.96
CA LEU A 379 2.46 16.78 9.96
C LEU A 379 1.89 15.37 9.97
N ASN A 380 1.69 14.80 8.80
CA ASN A 380 1.36 13.41 8.59
C ASN A 380 2.35 12.82 7.58
N MET A 381 2.88 11.63 7.88
CA MET A 381 3.83 10.95 6.98
C MET A 381 3.34 9.53 6.66
N TYR A 382 3.32 9.21 5.38
CA TYR A 382 3.11 7.84 4.90
C TYR A 382 4.23 7.47 3.94
N ALA A 383 5.28 6.83 4.44
CA ALA A 383 6.56 6.67 3.75
C ALA A 383 7.13 8.04 3.31
N ASP A 384 7.39 8.20 2.03
CA ASP A 384 7.89 9.42 1.40
C ASP A 384 6.82 10.51 1.17
N ASP A 385 5.54 10.16 1.27
CA ASP A 385 4.44 11.12 1.11
C ASP A 385 4.17 11.89 2.42
N GLY A 386 4.51 13.18 2.48
CA GLY A 386 4.30 14.08 3.60
C GLY A 386 3.14 15.04 3.38
N GLN A 387 2.30 15.28 4.40
CA GLN A 387 1.25 16.30 4.37
C GLN A 387 1.39 17.22 5.58
N LEU A 388 1.63 18.50 5.31
CA LEU A 388 1.50 19.57 6.29
C LEU A 388 0.10 20.18 6.20
N TYR A 389 -0.55 20.40 7.34
CA TYR A 389 -1.85 21.06 7.37
C TYR A 389 -2.07 21.84 8.66
N THR A 390 -2.85 22.89 8.55
CA THR A 390 -3.26 23.70 9.70
C THR A 390 -4.60 24.37 9.41
N ALA A 391 -5.26 24.86 10.44
CA ALA A 391 -6.54 25.52 10.33
C ALA A 391 -6.53 26.85 11.08
N ASP A 392 -7.22 27.84 10.54
CA ASP A 392 -7.43 29.15 11.17
C ASP A 392 -8.73 29.79 10.66
N THR A 393 -9.25 30.75 11.40
CA THR A 393 -10.34 31.64 10.93
C THR A 393 -9.80 32.79 10.08
N ASP A 394 -8.54 33.19 10.30
CA ASP A 394 -7.85 34.23 9.52
C ASP A 394 -6.97 33.61 8.42
N PRO A 395 -7.27 33.81 7.13
CA PRO A 395 -6.52 33.24 6.03
C PRO A 395 -5.08 33.76 5.92
N VAL A 396 -4.79 35.00 6.37
CA VAL A 396 -3.43 35.57 6.33
C VAL A 396 -2.53 34.88 7.36
N SER A 397 -3.04 34.69 8.59
CA SER A 397 -2.35 33.93 9.63
C SER A 397 -2.12 32.46 9.20
N LEU A 398 -3.13 31.83 8.57
CA LEU A 398 -3.07 30.48 8.03
C LEU A 398 -1.95 30.34 7.01
N GLU A 399 -1.89 31.24 6.02
CA GLU A 399 -0.87 31.26 4.97
C GLU A 399 0.54 31.44 5.55
N ARG A 400 0.72 32.39 6.45
CA ARG A 400 2.02 32.64 7.10
C ARG A 400 2.53 31.39 7.83
N ARG A 401 1.66 30.74 8.61
CA ARG A 401 2.04 29.54 9.38
C ARG A 401 2.42 28.38 8.47
N ILE A 402 1.59 28.08 7.47
CA ILE A 402 1.85 26.93 6.60
C ILE A 402 3.11 27.14 5.74
N SER A 403 3.33 28.38 5.23
CA SER A 403 4.50 28.72 4.42
C SER A 403 5.80 28.66 5.23
N CYS A 404 5.78 29.14 6.47
CA CYS A 404 6.92 29.05 7.38
C CYS A 404 7.32 27.59 7.63
N GLU A 405 6.35 26.72 7.89
CA GLU A 405 6.65 25.31 8.21
C GLU A 405 7.02 24.49 6.97
N VAL A 406 6.52 24.83 5.78
CA VAL A 406 7.01 24.26 4.52
C VAL A 406 8.48 24.61 4.30
N SER A 407 8.87 25.86 4.58
CA SER A 407 10.27 26.29 4.51
C SER A 407 11.14 25.56 5.54
N SER A 408 10.64 25.37 6.76
CA SER A 408 11.31 24.61 7.83
C SER A 408 11.49 23.13 7.44
N ALA A 409 10.47 22.52 6.81
CA ALA A 409 10.55 21.14 6.33
C ALA A 409 11.59 21.01 5.19
N ASN A 410 11.60 21.94 4.22
CA ASN A 410 12.56 21.94 3.13
C ASN A 410 14.00 22.11 3.65
N ALA A 411 14.23 23.02 4.60
CA ALA A 411 15.53 23.19 5.25
C ALA A 411 15.96 21.92 6.01
N TRP A 412 15.02 21.24 6.66
CA TRP A 412 15.30 19.96 7.31
C TRP A 412 15.68 18.88 6.28
N TYR A 413 14.99 18.79 5.13
CA TYR A 413 15.34 17.83 4.07
C TYR A 413 16.75 18.09 3.55
N GLU A 414 17.09 19.33 3.26
CA GLU A 414 18.41 19.73 2.76
C GLU A 414 19.53 19.33 3.73
N ILE A 415 19.42 19.73 5.00
CA ILE A 415 20.44 19.46 6.02
C ILE A 415 20.56 17.96 6.35
N ASN A 416 19.53 17.18 6.07
CA ASN A 416 19.53 15.72 6.22
C ASN A 416 19.90 14.97 4.93
N GLY A 417 20.31 15.68 3.86
CA GLY A 417 20.74 15.10 2.60
C GLY A 417 19.62 14.37 1.86
N MET A 418 18.39 14.86 1.97
CA MET A 418 17.23 14.36 1.23
C MET A 418 16.84 15.33 0.13
N ILE A 419 16.32 14.79 -0.98
CA ILE A 419 15.91 15.61 -2.13
C ILE A 419 14.41 15.89 -2.03
N ALA A 420 14.06 17.10 -1.57
CA ALA A 420 12.71 17.62 -1.73
C ALA A 420 12.47 18.05 -3.18
N ASN A 421 11.24 17.97 -3.64
CA ASN A 421 10.83 18.48 -4.94
C ASN A 421 9.75 19.57 -4.80
N PRO A 422 10.14 20.83 -4.51
CA PRO A 422 9.18 21.91 -4.27
C PRO A 422 8.24 22.18 -5.45
N SER A 423 8.68 21.91 -6.70
CA SER A 423 7.85 22.10 -7.89
C SER A 423 6.69 21.09 -7.99
N LYS A 424 6.75 19.98 -7.22
CA LYS A 424 5.68 18.99 -7.12
C LYS A 424 4.82 19.13 -5.87
N HIS A 425 5.12 20.10 -5.03
CA HIS A 425 4.24 20.38 -3.89
C HIS A 425 2.84 20.76 -4.38
N GLN A 426 1.83 20.20 -3.75
CA GLN A 426 0.43 20.45 -4.11
C GLN A 426 -0.27 21.07 -2.90
N GLY A 427 -0.83 22.26 -3.11
CA GLY A 427 -1.64 22.94 -2.11
C GLY A 427 -3.14 22.71 -2.33
N MET A 428 -3.91 22.64 -1.26
CA MET A 428 -5.38 22.65 -1.29
C MET A 428 -5.90 23.44 -0.10
N ILE A 429 -6.93 24.25 -0.36
CA ILE A 429 -7.64 25.01 0.67
C ILE A 429 -9.05 24.43 0.80
N LEU A 430 -9.44 24.08 2.04
CA LEU A 430 -10.79 23.65 2.37
C LEU A 430 -11.49 24.77 3.16
N GLY A 431 -12.77 24.96 2.87
CA GLY A 431 -13.55 26.07 3.41
C GLY A 431 -13.64 27.23 2.41
N LYS A 432 -14.50 28.21 2.74
CA LYS A 432 -14.74 29.36 1.86
C LYS A 432 -13.85 30.54 2.25
N THR A 433 -13.14 31.08 1.29
CA THR A 433 -12.32 32.29 1.44
C THR A 433 -12.13 32.95 0.08
N ASP A 434 -12.06 34.28 0.09
CA ASP A 434 -11.73 35.10 -1.09
C ASP A 434 -10.23 35.48 -1.12
N HIS A 435 -9.47 35.02 -0.11
CA HIS A 435 -8.03 35.29 -0.01
C HIS A 435 -7.27 34.52 -1.11
N GLN A 436 -6.35 35.21 -1.77
CA GLN A 436 -5.44 34.62 -2.75
C GLN A 436 -4.13 34.21 -2.06
N PHE A 437 -3.83 32.96 -2.07
CA PHE A 437 -2.62 32.39 -1.47
C PHE A 437 -1.41 32.55 -2.39
N ASN A 438 -0.22 32.70 -1.81
CA ASN A 438 1.05 32.85 -2.53
C ASN A 438 1.61 31.51 -3.05
N PHE A 439 0.90 30.39 -2.87
CA PHE A 439 1.23 29.07 -3.40
C PHE A 439 0.11 28.54 -4.29
N SER A 440 0.45 27.60 -5.15
CA SER A 440 -0.52 26.96 -6.06
C SER A 440 -1.59 26.19 -5.30
N VAL A 441 -2.86 26.54 -5.51
CA VAL A 441 -4.01 25.89 -4.88
C VAL A 441 -4.77 25.09 -5.92
N ASN A 442 -4.99 23.80 -5.64
CA ASN A 442 -5.76 22.88 -6.46
C ASN A 442 -7.16 22.67 -5.88
N ASP A 443 -8.15 22.45 -6.74
CA ASP A 443 -9.52 22.11 -6.31
C ASP A 443 -9.64 20.66 -5.78
N SER A 444 -8.67 19.80 -6.08
CA SER A 444 -8.60 18.43 -5.60
C SER A 444 -7.16 17.93 -5.55
N MET A 445 -6.92 16.96 -4.67
CA MET A 445 -5.62 16.35 -4.42
C MET A 445 -5.77 14.82 -4.38
N GLU A 446 -4.80 14.09 -4.95
CA GLU A 446 -4.76 12.63 -4.81
C GLU A 446 -3.84 12.24 -3.65
N LEU A 447 -4.40 11.71 -2.57
CA LEU A 447 -3.65 11.19 -1.43
C LEU A 447 -3.87 9.68 -1.31
N PHE A 448 -2.78 8.92 -1.36
CA PHE A 448 -2.79 7.44 -1.21
C PHE A 448 -3.81 6.74 -2.12
N GLY A 449 -4.00 7.25 -3.35
CA GLY A 449 -4.94 6.71 -4.33
C GLY A 449 -6.41 7.09 -4.11
N VAL A 450 -6.69 8.02 -3.20
CA VAL A 450 -8.02 8.64 -3.00
C VAL A 450 -7.97 10.08 -3.47
N THR A 451 -8.85 10.44 -4.41
CA THR A 451 -9.02 11.84 -4.84
C THR A 451 -9.92 12.56 -3.84
N ILE A 452 -9.40 13.58 -3.20
CA ILE A 452 -10.09 14.42 -2.21
C ILE A 452 -10.28 15.80 -2.83
N ASP A 453 -11.51 16.28 -2.86
CA ASP A 453 -11.86 17.61 -3.33
C ASP A 453 -11.98 18.59 -2.14
N LYS A 454 -11.85 19.90 -2.42
CA LYS A 454 -11.86 20.96 -1.40
C LYS A 454 -13.14 21.02 -0.55
N ASP A 455 -14.24 20.44 -1.05
CA ASP A 455 -15.52 20.40 -0.35
C ASP A 455 -15.76 19.06 0.36
N LEU A 456 -14.82 18.12 0.29
CA LEU A 456 -14.89 16.76 0.85
C LEU A 456 -16.11 15.95 0.36
N THR A 457 -16.53 16.18 -0.88
CA THR A 457 -17.68 15.48 -1.50
C THR A 457 -17.33 14.12 -2.06
N PHE A 458 -16.04 13.88 -2.38
CA PHE A 458 -15.52 12.65 -3.00
C PHE A 458 -16.15 12.26 -4.35
N LYS A 459 -16.86 13.17 -5.01
CA LYS A 459 -17.56 12.93 -6.27
C LYS A 459 -16.62 12.47 -7.38
N GLN A 460 -15.45 13.11 -7.50
CA GLN A 460 -14.43 12.74 -8.47
C GLN A 460 -13.86 11.35 -8.19
N HIS A 461 -13.63 11.03 -6.92
CA HIS A 461 -13.14 9.72 -6.50
C HIS A 461 -14.12 8.61 -6.84
N VAL A 462 -15.41 8.77 -6.52
CA VAL A 462 -16.47 7.80 -6.87
C VAL A 462 -16.56 7.62 -8.38
N SER A 463 -16.47 8.69 -9.15
CA SER A 463 -16.44 8.62 -10.63
C SER A 463 -15.23 7.83 -11.15
N SER A 464 -14.06 8.00 -10.53
CA SER A 464 -12.85 7.22 -10.83
C SER A 464 -13.04 5.73 -10.50
N ILE A 465 -13.65 5.40 -9.34
CA ILE A 465 -13.98 4.01 -8.97
C ILE A 465 -14.91 3.42 -10.04
N CYS A 466 -15.99 4.11 -10.41
CA CYS A 466 -16.91 3.63 -11.43
C CYS A 466 -16.21 3.36 -12.76
N LYS A 467 -15.28 4.23 -13.19
CA LYS A 467 -14.47 4.07 -14.41
C LYS A 467 -13.58 2.82 -14.32
N LYS A 468 -12.83 2.66 -13.22
CA LYS A 468 -11.96 1.50 -12.98
C LYS A 468 -12.77 0.20 -12.98
N VAL A 469 -13.89 0.16 -12.28
CA VAL A 469 -14.79 -1.00 -12.19
C VAL A 469 -15.41 -1.34 -13.54
N ASN A 470 -15.90 -0.34 -14.30
CA ASN A 470 -16.45 -0.57 -15.65
C ASN A 470 -15.40 -1.15 -16.60
N ASN A 471 -14.15 -0.69 -16.52
CA ASN A 471 -13.05 -1.25 -17.32
C ASN A 471 -12.82 -2.73 -17.00
N GLN A 472 -12.75 -3.09 -15.71
CA GLN A 472 -12.59 -4.49 -15.29
C GLN A 472 -13.82 -5.34 -15.66
N PHE A 473 -15.02 -4.80 -15.50
CA PHE A 473 -16.25 -5.48 -15.88
C PHE A 473 -16.31 -5.73 -17.39
N SER A 474 -15.88 -4.78 -18.23
CA SER A 474 -15.79 -4.95 -19.69
C SER A 474 -14.82 -6.08 -20.07
N VAL A 475 -13.73 -6.25 -19.33
CA VAL A 475 -12.86 -7.41 -19.51
C VAL A 475 -13.59 -8.70 -19.12
N MET A 476 -14.27 -8.75 -17.98
CA MET A 476 -15.04 -9.93 -17.54
C MET A 476 -16.15 -10.31 -18.53
N THR A 477 -16.84 -9.36 -19.15
CA THR A 477 -17.92 -9.66 -20.12
C THR A 477 -17.43 -10.41 -21.35
N ARG A 478 -16.18 -10.17 -21.78
CA ARG A 478 -15.58 -10.89 -22.92
C ARG A 478 -15.45 -12.40 -22.65
N PHE A 479 -15.34 -12.80 -21.39
CA PHE A 479 -15.15 -14.19 -20.95
C PHE A 479 -16.43 -14.82 -20.38
N GLY A 480 -17.48 -14.06 -20.14
CA GLY A 480 -18.68 -14.53 -19.44
C GLY A 480 -19.35 -15.76 -20.04
N LYS A 481 -19.13 -16.01 -21.35
CA LYS A 481 -19.62 -17.22 -22.04
C LYS A 481 -18.67 -18.43 -21.88
N LEU A 482 -17.44 -18.22 -21.43
CA LEU A 482 -16.38 -19.22 -21.37
C LEU A 482 -16.12 -19.71 -19.94
N MET A 483 -16.68 -19.04 -18.93
CA MET A 483 -16.39 -19.29 -17.52
C MET A 483 -17.60 -19.80 -16.76
N SER A 484 -17.34 -20.57 -15.70
CA SER A 484 -18.37 -20.92 -14.72
C SER A 484 -18.74 -19.70 -13.85
N THR A 485 -19.88 -19.77 -13.20
CA THR A 485 -20.34 -18.73 -12.27
C THR A 485 -19.38 -18.57 -11.10
N GLU A 486 -18.81 -19.67 -10.57
CA GLU A 486 -17.82 -19.67 -9.50
C GLU A 486 -16.54 -18.94 -9.90
N ALA A 487 -16.05 -19.21 -11.13
CA ALA A 487 -14.87 -18.54 -11.66
C ALA A 487 -15.09 -17.02 -11.81
N MET A 488 -16.25 -16.64 -12.35
CA MET A 488 -16.64 -15.23 -12.47
C MET A 488 -16.75 -14.56 -11.09
N LEU A 489 -17.28 -15.26 -10.09
CA LEU A 489 -17.38 -14.76 -8.73
C LEU A 489 -16.00 -14.59 -8.07
N ARG A 490 -15.06 -15.50 -8.33
CA ARG A 490 -13.65 -15.36 -7.89
C ARG A 490 -13.01 -14.11 -8.50
N LEU A 491 -13.20 -13.87 -9.81
CA LEU A 491 -12.70 -12.66 -10.48
C LEU A 491 -13.33 -11.39 -9.94
N TYR A 492 -14.63 -11.39 -9.72
CA TYR A 492 -15.35 -10.27 -9.10
C TYR A 492 -14.77 -9.93 -7.70
N LYS A 493 -14.59 -10.95 -6.86
CA LYS A 493 -14.02 -10.77 -5.51
C LYS A 493 -12.56 -10.30 -5.53
N ALA A 494 -11.78 -10.68 -6.54
CA ALA A 494 -10.37 -10.33 -6.63
C ALA A 494 -10.08 -8.98 -7.31
N PHE A 495 -10.87 -8.60 -8.32
CA PHE A 495 -10.54 -7.44 -9.16
C PHE A 495 -11.57 -6.31 -9.13
N ILE A 496 -12.81 -6.58 -8.79
CA ILE A 496 -13.87 -5.56 -8.77
C ILE A 496 -14.15 -5.10 -7.34
N LEU A 497 -14.42 -6.05 -6.46
CA LEU A 497 -14.83 -5.76 -5.08
C LEU A 497 -13.79 -4.92 -4.30
N PRO A 498 -12.47 -5.10 -4.47
CA PRO A 498 -11.48 -4.26 -3.81
C PRO A 498 -11.58 -2.77 -4.15
N HIS A 499 -12.00 -2.41 -5.37
CA HIS A 499 -12.22 -1.01 -5.73
C HIS A 499 -13.33 -0.34 -4.92
N PHE A 500 -14.37 -1.08 -4.54
CA PHE A 500 -15.46 -0.58 -3.69
C PHE A 500 -15.09 -0.52 -2.20
N TYR A 501 -14.00 -1.19 -1.79
CA TYR A 501 -13.63 -1.31 -0.36
C TYR A 501 -12.39 -0.51 0.01
N TYR A 502 -11.55 -0.13 -0.97
CA TYR A 502 -10.32 0.60 -0.69
C TYR A 502 -10.61 1.96 -0.07
N CYS A 503 -10.06 2.22 1.12
CA CYS A 503 -10.26 3.43 1.91
C CYS A 503 -11.72 3.87 2.03
N SER A 504 -12.64 2.90 2.06
CA SER A 504 -14.06 3.17 1.91
C SER A 504 -14.70 3.88 3.10
N MET A 505 -14.09 3.86 4.27
CA MET A 505 -14.53 4.62 5.44
C MET A 505 -14.29 6.13 5.26
N VAL A 506 -13.27 6.51 4.51
CA VAL A 506 -12.92 7.92 4.22
C VAL A 506 -13.98 8.58 3.34
N TRP A 507 -14.34 7.94 2.23
CA TRP A 507 -15.31 8.47 1.26
C TRP A 507 -16.75 7.95 1.46
N HIS A 508 -17.03 7.33 2.62
CA HIS A 508 -18.38 6.90 3.00
C HIS A 508 -19.41 8.03 2.94
N PHE A 509 -18.95 9.25 3.19
CA PHE A 509 -19.74 10.48 3.28
C PHE A 509 -20.04 11.13 1.93
N SER A 510 -19.76 10.44 0.82
CA SER A 510 -20.19 10.86 -0.52
C SER A 510 -21.72 10.92 -0.63
N SER A 511 -22.22 11.68 -1.60
CA SER A 511 -23.65 11.89 -1.79
C SER A 511 -24.45 10.58 -1.94
N LYS A 512 -25.74 10.62 -1.61
CA LYS A 512 -26.64 9.49 -1.84
C LYS A 512 -26.64 9.06 -3.31
N GLN A 513 -26.64 10.02 -4.23
CA GLN A 513 -26.56 9.73 -5.67
C GLN A 513 -25.31 8.94 -6.05
N ASP A 514 -24.16 9.28 -5.46
CA ASP A 514 -22.89 8.59 -5.74
C ASP A 514 -22.88 7.19 -5.12
N SER A 515 -23.44 7.02 -3.92
CA SER A 515 -23.63 5.70 -3.32
C SER A 515 -24.55 4.82 -4.17
N ASP A 516 -25.67 5.37 -4.67
CA ASP A 516 -26.63 4.67 -5.53
C ASP A 516 -25.98 4.25 -6.87
N LYS A 517 -25.10 5.09 -7.46
CA LYS A 517 -24.33 4.73 -8.67
C LYS A 517 -23.45 3.49 -8.44
N LEU A 518 -22.77 3.42 -7.29
CA LEU A 518 -21.93 2.27 -6.95
C LEU A 518 -22.79 1.00 -6.77
N ASP A 519 -23.92 1.10 -6.09
CA ASP A 519 -24.84 -0.04 -5.87
C ASP A 519 -25.47 -0.52 -7.18
N LEU A 520 -25.89 0.40 -8.07
CA LEU A 520 -26.40 0.06 -9.40
C LEU A 520 -25.34 -0.65 -10.25
N LEU A 521 -24.11 -0.16 -10.23
CA LEU A 521 -22.99 -0.79 -10.93
C LEU A 521 -22.71 -2.19 -10.39
N ASN A 522 -22.67 -2.34 -9.07
CA ASN A 522 -22.48 -3.64 -8.42
C ASN A 522 -23.62 -4.61 -8.74
N LYS A 523 -24.89 -4.17 -8.68
CA LYS A 523 -26.08 -4.94 -9.07
C LYS A 523 -25.97 -5.43 -10.52
N ARG A 524 -25.58 -4.55 -11.46
CA ARG A 524 -25.38 -4.90 -12.87
C ARG A 524 -24.34 -6.02 -13.05
N ILE A 525 -23.23 -5.95 -12.32
CA ILE A 525 -22.17 -6.96 -12.37
C ILE A 525 -22.65 -8.30 -11.84
N LEU A 526 -23.34 -8.31 -10.69
CA LEU A 526 -23.88 -9.53 -10.09
C LEU A 526 -24.94 -10.19 -10.96
N ARG A 527 -25.82 -9.39 -11.58
CA ARG A 527 -26.80 -9.89 -12.58
C ARG A 527 -26.10 -10.60 -13.74
N PHE A 528 -25.03 -10.03 -14.24
CA PHE A 528 -24.23 -10.65 -15.30
C PHE A 528 -23.57 -11.96 -14.85
N ILE A 529 -22.99 -12.00 -13.64
CA ILE A 529 -22.32 -13.20 -13.09
C ILE A 529 -23.32 -14.35 -12.94
N PHE A 530 -24.47 -14.09 -12.33
CA PHE A 530 -25.49 -15.10 -12.05
C PHE A 530 -26.44 -15.36 -13.21
N LYS A 531 -26.37 -14.53 -14.29
CA LYS A 531 -27.34 -14.53 -15.42
C LYS A 531 -28.78 -14.38 -14.94
N ASP A 532 -28.97 -13.62 -13.89
CA ASP A 532 -30.22 -13.42 -13.19
C ASP A 532 -30.61 -11.93 -13.22
N PHE A 533 -31.45 -11.55 -14.16
CA PHE A 533 -31.82 -10.16 -14.40
C PHE A 533 -33.10 -9.74 -13.61
N ASN A 534 -33.80 -10.71 -13.08
CA ASN A 534 -35.11 -10.49 -12.42
C ASN A 534 -34.99 -10.36 -10.89
N SER A 535 -33.98 -11.03 -10.30
CA SER A 535 -33.81 -11.01 -8.85
C SER A 535 -33.50 -9.60 -8.32
N GLU A 536 -34.03 -9.33 -7.13
CA GLU A 536 -33.66 -8.15 -6.35
C GLU A 536 -32.18 -8.16 -5.93
N TYR A 537 -31.62 -6.97 -5.72
CA TYR A 537 -30.21 -6.78 -5.38
C TYR A 537 -29.78 -7.58 -4.13
N ASN A 538 -30.62 -7.60 -3.10
CA ASN A 538 -30.34 -8.32 -1.86
C ASN A 538 -30.20 -9.85 -2.08
N ASN A 539 -30.99 -10.42 -2.98
CA ASN A 539 -30.90 -11.83 -3.33
C ASN A 539 -29.59 -12.16 -4.07
N LEU A 540 -29.18 -11.26 -4.97
CA LEU A 540 -27.89 -11.38 -5.68
C LEU A 540 -26.70 -11.28 -4.72
N LEU A 541 -26.75 -10.38 -3.74
CA LEU A 541 -25.73 -10.25 -2.68
C LEU A 541 -25.63 -11.51 -1.83
N LYS A 542 -26.76 -12.10 -1.44
CA LYS A 542 -26.80 -13.38 -0.71
C LYS A 542 -26.14 -14.50 -1.53
N LYS A 543 -26.49 -14.62 -2.84
CA LYS A 543 -25.84 -15.58 -3.76
C LYS A 543 -24.34 -15.36 -3.87
N ALA A 544 -23.88 -14.11 -3.84
CA ALA A 544 -22.47 -13.76 -3.90
C ALA A 544 -21.71 -13.95 -2.57
N GLY A 545 -22.41 -14.12 -1.46
CA GLY A 545 -21.85 -14.15 -0.11
C GLY A 545 -21.19 -12.81 0.25
N THR A 546 -21.83 -11.69 -0.11
CA THR A 546 -21.36 -10.32 0.15
C THR A 546 -22.47 -9.48 0.76
N ALA A 547 -22.10 -8.48 1.56
CA ALA A 547 -23.03 -7.49 2.07
C ALA A 547 -23.27 -6.37 1.03
N ASN A 548 -24.31 -5.57 1.23
CA ASN A 548 -24.49 -4.28 0.55
C ASN A 548 -23.28 -3.39 0.81
N LEU A 549 -22.89 -2.55 -0.16
CA LEU A 549 -21.69 -1.73 -0.05
C LEU A 549 -21.72 -0.74 1.11
N LYS A 550 -22.88 -0.14 1.39
CA LYS A 550 -23.08 0.76 2.54
C LYS A 550 -22.97 0.00 3.86
N ASP A 551 -23.66 -1.14 3.98
CA ASP A 551 -23.63 -1.96 5.18
C ASP A 551 -22.21 -2.46 5.47
N LYS A 552 -21.45 -2.81 4.43
CA LYS A 552 -20.06 -3.23 4.59
C LYS A 552 -19.16 -2.12 5.13
N ARG A 553 -19.37 -0.88 4.71
CA ARG A 553 -18.65 0.29 5.26
C ARG A 553 -18.98 0.49 6.75
N LEU A 554 -20.25 0.40 7.12
CA LEU A 554 -20.68 0.49 8.54
C LEU A 554 -20.11 -0.66 9.39
N GLN A 555 -20.11 -1.90 8.87
CA GLN A 555 -19.44 -3.02 9.52
C GLN A 555 -17.97 -2.74 9.78
N ASN A 556 -17.25 -2.21 8.78
CA ASN A 556 -15.83 -1.87 8.91
C ASN A 556 -15.60 -0.77 9.95
N MET A 557 -16.48 0.25 10.04
CA MET A 557 -16.42 1.29 11.07
C MET A 557 -16.57 0.69 12.47
N ILE A 558 -17.56 -0.18 12.69
CA ILE A 558 -17.78 -0.87 13.96
C ILE A 558 -16.58 -1.74 14.34
N LEU A 559 -16.01 -2.48 13.38
CA LEU A 559 -14.80 -3.28 13.61
C LEU A 559 -13.59 -2.40 13.93
N THR A 560 -13.51 -1.20 13.36
CA THR A 560 -12.46 -0.23 13.67
C THR A 560 -12.58 0.28 15.10
N ILE A 561 -13.79 0.60 15.57
CA ILE A 561 -14.00 0.97 16.98
C ILE A 561 -13.59 -0.16 17.92
N PHE A 562 -13.99 -1.38 17.61
CA PHE A 562 -13.56 -2.52 18.42
C PHE A 562 -12.04 -2.57 18.57
N LYS A 563 -11.30 -2.38 17.47
CA LYS A 563 -9.83 -2.34 17.49
C LYS A 563 -9.31 -1.15 18.31
N CYS A 564 -9.92 0.03 18.18
CA CYS A 564 -9.57 1.20 18.99
C CYS A 564 -9.69 0.95 20.48
N LEU A 565 -10.71 0.20 20.89
CA LEU A 565 -10.99 -0.08 22.31
C LEU A 565 -10.15 -1.22 22.89
N HIS A 566 -9.82 -2.24 22.09
CA HIS A 566 -9.25 -3.50 22.59
C HIS A 566 -7.79 -3.75 22.17
N PHE A 567 -7.27 -3.11 21.12
CA PHE A 567 -5.91 -3.34 20.64
C PHE A 567 -4.97 -2.26 21.20
N SER A 568 -3.95 -2.67 21.98
CA SER A 568 -2.97 -1.74 22.54
C SER A 568 -2.15 -1.04 21.48
N ASP A 569 -1.79 -1.74 20.41
CA ASP A 569 -0.94 -1.32 19.29
C ASP A 569 -1.71 -0.71 18.11
N TYR A 570 -3.02 -0.41 18.28
CA TYR A 570 -3.80 0.29 17.27
C TYR A 570 -3.46 1.80 17.26
N PRO A 571 -3.52 2.52 16.10
CA PRO A 571 -3.13 3.93 16.00
C PRO A 571 -3.76 4.81 17.08
N ARG A 572 -2.92 5.48 17.88
CA ARG A 572 -3.35 6.29 19.01
C ARG A 572 -4.30 7.42 18.59
N TYR A 573 -4.00 8.09 17.47
CA TYR A 573 -4.87 9.16 16.96
C TYR A 573 -6.30 8.71 16.63
N LEU A 574 -6.53 7.41 16.30
CA LEU A 574 -7.88 6.87 16.15
C LEU A 574 -8.49 6.48 17.49
N LYS A 575 -7.69 5.96 18.42
CA LYS A 575 -8.16 5.63 19.77
C LYS A 575 -8.65 6.88 20.49
N ASP A 576 -7.93 7.99 20.37
CA ASP A 576 -8.22 9.27 21.02
C ASP A 576 -9.52 9.93 20.50
N MET A 577 -10.04 9.48 19.34
CA MET A 577 -11.36 9.91 18.83
C MET A 577 -12.53 9.36 19.65
N PHE A 578 -12.33 8.28 20.40
CA PHE A 578 -13.38 7.56 21.08
C PHE A 578 -13.16 7.49 22.58
N ARG A 579 -14.10 8.00 23.35
CA ARG A 579 -14.08 7.94 24.81
C ARG A 579 -15.31 7.16 25.29
N LEU A 580 -15.09 6.19 26.17
CA LEU A 580 -16.18 5.50 26.85
C LEU A 580 -16.90 6.48 27.80
N ARG A 581 -18.19 6.34 27.92
CA ARG A 581 -18.97 7.07 28.94
C ARG A 581 -18.57 6.56 30.31
N SER A 582 -18.13 7.45 31.18
CA SER A 582 -17.96 7.15 32.61
C SER A 582 -19.32 7.27 33.28
N SER A 583 -19.81 6.22 33.92
CA SER A 583 -20.96 6.26 34.78
C SER A 583 -20.59 5.68 36.14
N THR A 584 -20.88 6.42 37.21
CA THR A 584 -20.72 5.94 38.59
C THR A 584 -21.78 4.90 38.97
N TYR A 585 -22.85 4.76 38.17
CA TYR A 585 -23.91 3.80 38.37
C TYR A 585 -23.94 2.75 37.28
N PHE A 586 -24.19 1.49 37.62
CA PHE A 586 -24.41 0.38 36.69
C PHE A 586 -25.77 0.55 35.95
N LEU A 587 -25.87 1.59 35.13
CA LEU A 587 -27.09 1.83 34.34
C LEU A 587 -27.00 1.02 33.02
N ARG A 588 -28.17 0.75 32.42
CA ARG A 588 -28.27 0.19 31.05
C ARG A 588 -27.46 1.04 30.10
N GLY A 589 -26.36 0.49 29.56
CA GLY A 589 -25.50 1.21 28.58
C GLY A 589 -23.99 1.07 28.85
N HIS A 590 -23.54 -0.06 29.40
CA HIS A 590 -22.10 -0.37 29.52
C HIS A 590 -21.43 -0.30 28.15
N ASN A 591 -20.22 0.24 28.13
CA ASN A 591 -19.37 0.37 26.94
C ASN A 591 -19.98 1.25 25.82
N MET A 592 -20.82 2.21 26.16
CA MET A 592 -21.25 3.25 25.21
C MET A 592 -20.15 4.32 25.06
N LEU A 593 -20.06 4.85 23.84
CA LEU A 593 -19.14 5.95 23.52
C LEU A 593 -19.80 7.31 23.76
N CYS A 594 -19.00 8.28 24.17
CA CYS A 594 -19.39 9.68 24.14
C CYS A 594 -19.55 10.11 22.68
N LEU A 595 -20.66 10.75 22.35
CA LEU A 595 -20.88 11.30 21.02
C LEU A 595 -20.22 12.69 20.92
N PRO A 596 -19.47 12.99 19.85
CA PRO A 596 -19.07 14.36 19.55
C PRO A 596 -20.30 15.27 19.43
N LYS A 597 -20.16 16.53 19.74
CA LYS A 597 -21.20 17.56 19.55
C LYS A 597 -20.96 18.23 18.19
N PRO A 598 -21.70 17.89 17.13
CA PRO A 598 -21.55 18.50 15.82
C PRO A 598 -22.16 19.90 15.82
N LEU A 599 -21.51 20.84 15.14
CA LEU A 599 -22.03 22.19 14.91
C LEU A 599 -22.74 22.31 13.56
N THR A 600 -22.30 21.51 12.57
CA THR A 600 -22.86 21.53 11.22
C THR A 600 -23.31 20.13 10.78
N THR A 601 -24.27 20.11 9.86
CA THR A 601 -24.71 18.85 9.22
C THR A 601 -23.67 18.35 8.20
N SER A 602 -23.02 19.26 7.48
CA SER A 602 -22.10 18.95 6.39
C SER A 602 -20.81 18.31 6.86
N TYR A 603 -20.26 18.76 7.97
CA TYR A 603 -18.95 18.33 8.47
C TYR A 603 -19.06 17.57 9.79
N GLY A 604 -19.78 18.08 10.76
CA GLY A 604 -19.89 17.49 12.09
C GLY A 604 -20.68 16.18 12.11
N LEU A 605 -21.94 16.18 11.61
CA LEU A 605 -22.73 14.93 11.50
C LEU A 605 -22.15 13.94 10.49
N ASN A 606 -21.53 14.44 9.41
CA ASN A 606 -20.87 13.65 8.37
C ASN A 606 -19.40 13.37 8.70
N SER A 607 -19.06 13.19 9.97
CA SER A 607 -17.72 12.80 10.44
C SER A 607 -17.66 11.31 10.79
N PHE A 608 -16.45 10.74 10.69
CA PHE A 608 -16.23 9.35 11.08
C PHE A 608 -16.46 9.17 12.58
N SER A 609 -15.96 10.06 13.42
CA SER A 609 -16.08 9.99 14.87
C SER A 609 -17.53 9.98 15.31
N TYR A 610 -18.40 10.79 14.72
CA TYR A 610 -19.83 10.84 15.04
C TYR A 610 -20.57 9.59 14.57
N LEU A 611 -20.44 9.25 13.27
CA LEU A 611 -21.18 8.12 12.68
C LEU A 611 -20.75 6.78 13.27
N ALA A 612 -19.45 6.59 13.47
CA ALA A 612 -18.92 5.37 14.05
C ALA A 612 -19.41 5.21 15.51
N ALA A 613 -19.31 6.26 16.34
CA ALA A 613 -19.76 6.20 17.73
C ALA A 613 -21.29 5.97 17.82
N THR A 614 -22.09 6.61 16.96
CA THR A 614 -23.53 6.37 16.87
C THR A 614 -23.82 4.92 16.48
N SER A 615 -23.11 4.39 15.47
CA SER A 615 -23.26 3.00 15.02
C SER A 615 -22.89 2.00 16.12
N TRP A 616 -21.82 2.26 16.88
CA TRP A 616 -21.43 1.45 18.02
C TRP A 616 -22.48 1.46 19.14
N ASN A 617 -22.97 2.64 19.48
CA ASN A 617 -23.98 2.80 20.53
C ASN A 617 -25.33 2.17 20.19
N SER A 618 -25.64 1.99 18.89
CA SER A 618 -26.84 1.30 18.43
C SER A 618 -26.76 -0.23 18.53
N LEU A 619 -25.57 -0.79 18.79
CA LEU A 619 -25.42 -2.23 19.00
C LEU A 619 -26.04 -2.67 20.31
N PRO A 620 -26.64 -3.88 20.37
CA PRO A 620 -27.06 -4.48 21.64
C PRO A 620 -25.90 -4.63 22.64
N ASP A 621 -26.20 -4.57 23.93
CA ASP A 621 -25.20 -4.63 24.99
C ASP A 621 -24.30 -5.88 24.90
N HIS A 622 -24.87 -7.04 24.62
CA HIS A 622 -24.16 -8.29 24.51
C HIS A 622 -23.12 -8.32 23.34
N TYR A 623 -23.25 -7.43 22.34
CA TYR A 623 -22.20 -7.26 21.32
C TYR A 623 -21.02 -6.43 21.85
N ARG A 624 -21.32 -5.35 22.61
CA ARG A 624 -20.30 -4.44 23.13
C ARG A 624 -19.45 -5.01 24.27
N THR A 625 -19.90 -6.13 24.87
CA THR A 625 -19.18 -6.84 25.94
C THR A 625 -18.23 -7.93 25.43
N ILE A 626 -18.26 -8.24 24.14
CA ILE A 626 -17.34 -9.24 23.55
C ILE A 626 -15.94 -8.68 23.53
N SER A 627 -14.96 -9.46 24.00
CA SER A 627 -13.52 -9.12 23.97
C SER A 627 -12.72 -9.81 22.85
N ASP A 628 -13.21 -10.97 22.34
CA ASP A 628 -12.55 -11.67 21.25
C ASP A 628 -12.93 -11.09 19.88
N PHE A 629 -11.91 -10.64 19.13
CA PHE A 629 -12.09 -10.03 17.80
C PHE A 629 -12.69 -10.99 16.77
N THR A 630 -12.33 -12.27 16.80
CA THR A 630 -12.80 -13.25 15.82
C THR A 630 -14.30 -13.49 15.98
N SER A 631 -14.74 -13.67 17.21
CA SER A 631 -16.16 -13.83 17.58
C SER A 631 -16.95 -12.58 17.26
N PHE A 632 -16.45 -11.39 17.64
CA PHE A 632 -17.07 -10.12 17.32
C PHE A 632 -17.23 -9.90 15.81
N ARG A 633 -16.16 -10.13 15.04
CA ARG A 633 -16.16 -10.01 13.58
C ARG A 633 -17.20 -10.95 12.94
N ARG A 634 -17.27 -12.19 13.40
CA ARG A 634 -18.26 -13.16 12.90
C ARG A 634 -19.68 -12.66 13.12
N LEU A 635 -19.99 -12.20 14.33
CA LEU A 635 -21.31 -11.68 14.66
C LEU A 635 -21.71 -10.45 13.84
N ILE A 636 -20.81 -9.47 13.69
CA ILE A 636 -21.06 -8.28 12.86
C ILE A 636 -21.24 -8.64 11.38
N SER A 637 -20.52 -9.68 10.89
CA SER A 637 -20.61 -10.11 9.48
C SER A 637 -21.84 -10.96 9.17
N THR A 638 -22.36 -11.72 10.15
CA THR A 638 -23.53 -12.62 10.00
C THR A 638 -24.82 -12.00 10.53
N GLY A 639 -24.73 -10.98 11.38
CA GLY A 639 -25.87 -10.32 12.03
C GLY A 639 -26.87 -9.74 11.02
N ASN A 640 -28.14 -9.90 11.33
CA ASN A 640 -29.26 -9.43 10.51
C ASN A 640 -29.10 -7.95 10.14
N ASN A 641 -29.36 -7.63 8.85
CA ASN A 641 -29.35 -6.27 8.27
C ASN A 641 -30.19 -5.23 9.07
N ASN A 642 -31.08 -5.67 9.98
CA ASN A 642 -31.90 -4.81 10.82
C ASN A 642 -31.10 -4.03 11.90
N LEU A 643 -29.96 -4.56 12.36
CA LEU A 643 -29.09 -3.85 13.32
C LEU A 643 -28.38 -2.66 12.67
N LEU A 644 -27.93 -2.86 11.42
CA LEU A 644 -27.27 -1.81 10.64
C LEU A 644 -28.26 -0.78 10.08
N LYS A 645 -29.52 -1.16 9.84
CA LYS A 645 -30.58 -0.23 9.43
C LYS A 645 -30.89 0.79 10.53
N ARG A 646 -30.93 0.38 11.81
CA ARG A 646 -31.11 1.30 12.95
C ARG A 646 -29.97 2.32 13.07
N ALA A 647 -28.74 1.91 12.78
CA ALA A 647 -27.58 2.83 12.76
C ALA A 647 -27.63 3.84 11.59
N GLY A 648 -28.18 3.42 10.43
CA GLY A 648 -28.27 4.28 9.24
C GLY A 648 -29.50 5.20 9.19
N THR A 649 -30.55 4.93 9.98
CA THR A 649 -31.79 5.75 10.01
C THR A 649 -31.75 6.85 11.06
N ALA A 650 -30.83 6.82 12.01
CA ALA A 650 -30.67 7.90 12.99
C ALA A 650 -30.26 9.25 12.33
N ASN A 651 -29.78 9.22 11.08
CA ASN A 651 -29.45 10.44 10.31
C ASN A 651 -30.58 10.98 9.43
N LEU A 652 -31.76 10.34 9.37
CA LEU A 652 -32.83 10.75 8.46
C LEU A 652 -34.06 11.35 9.18
N SER A 653 -34.05 11.42 10.51
CA SER A 653 -35.17 11.94 11.29
C SER A 653 -35.01 13.39 11.80
N THR A 654 -33.97 14.10 11.31
CA THR A 654 -33.75 15.53 11.63
C THR A 654 -33.42 16.33 10.37
N SER A 655 -34.28 16.21 9.34
CA SER A 655 -34.35 17.15 8.22
C SER A 655 -35.74 17.71 8.12
#